data_bc5f15c1a6832151e52b84654532a5ea
#
_entry.id   bc5f15c1a6832151e52b84654532a5ea
#
_cell.length_a   1.000
_cell.length_b   1.000
_cell.length_c   1.000
_cell.angle_alpha   90.00
_cell.angle_beta   90.00
_cell.angle_gamma   90.00
#
_symmetry.space_group_name_H-M   'P 1'
#
loop_
_entity.id
_entity.type
_entity.pdbx_description
1 polymer ?
#
loop_
_entity_poly.entity_id
_entity_poly.type
_entity_poly.pdbx_seq_one_letter_code
_entity_poly.pdbx_strand_id
1 'polypeptide(L)'
;MARKKDASLNKKGKKTYHGVLFLIAFLLTLLCISTGSHTTQMDTVQVGAVAEKRYVADRDAIDEVTTERLKEAAADSVAPIYMMDSVAEEESRTEVNEMFQELNRILVKLKEDESFYEKAMEAPWKLPVVLTEKQLNAYADLDSEKRTLFAEDCLNAMNSVYETGVKADALEAGRAAAAETFGATAWNSTLKTMAEAVLDAALKPNLVLDDDAMDAAREEKRAEVDNVMIRKNQKIVDEGEIITQDIYDRLVSLDLIGGAEYTGRALPLAGSLLMAGIVFGALYLFFTWGKGIVVLKYNEVKMLFVVYIIMVILMRLMANIQYFTLIPLGLFAMLVSMLIGRRVAIIMNSLFCIIGCLIFNGDVIFLMYTLLVGTMGALLIQKTDQRKYIMPVAGVMALISFISMFSAGLFFENGYSAGLLVQSLFGAVMGIVSVIIAVGSLPFWEAAFEANTPHRLLELTNPNNELLRRLMIEAPGTYHHSLIVANLAETAAYEIGANTALARAGAYYHDIGKLKHPQMFSENQAGYNIHDDLSPETSAKLITQHPKTGVEMGLEYGLPRVIIDIIREHHGTGLVKYFYFKALKEYGADKVTEEEYRYQGTIPSSRESAIVMLADTVEAAVRSVLGKGQTLEEAEALVKTLMKDKLDDDQLDNSGLGIHELEIIRKAFIKVFHGMYHERVAYPKQEEIAAAKLNIALEEPAEENREEENSESTD
;
A
#
# COMPACT_ATOMS: atom_id res chain seq x y z
N MET A 1 -30.10 -33.53 15.91
CA MET A 1 -29.58 -33.49 14.53
C MET A 1 -29.88 -32.16 13.80
N ALA A 2 -31.04 -31.52 13.94
CA ALA A 2 -31.40 -30.23 13.31
C ALA A 2 -30.48 -29.07 13.74
N ARG A 3 -30.19 -28.90 15.05
CA ARG A 3 -29.29 -27.84 15.59
C ARG A 3 -27.83 -27.90 15.07
N LYS A 4 -27.31 -29.13 14.80
CA LYS A 4 -25.97 -29.27 14.17
C LYS A 4 -25.97 -28.87 12.69
N LYS A 5 -27.10 -28.99 12.00
CA LYS A 5 -27.27 -28.60 10.59
C LYS A 5 -27.36 -27.08 10.46
N ASP A 6 -28.07 -26.40 11.36
CA ASP A 6 -28.16 -24.93 11.37
C ASP A 6 -26.83 -24.26 11.76
N ALA A 7 -26.09 -24.82 12.73
CA ALA A 7 -24.75 -24.34 13.07
C ALA A 7 -23.74 -24.52 11.93
N SER A 8 -23.87 -25.60 11.14
CA SER A 8 -23.01 -25.85 9.98
C SER A 8 -23.35 -24.96 8.78
N LEU A 9 -24.63 -24.67 8.56
CA LEU A 9 -25.12 -23.74 7.54
C LEU A 9 -24.69 -22.29 7.85
N ASN A 10 -24.78 -21.88 9.11
CA ASN A 10 -24.33 -20.56 9.56
C ASN A 10 -22.79 -20.42 9.47
N LYS A 11 -22.04 -21.49 9.72
CA LYS A 11 -20.57 -21.53 9.56
C LYS A 11 -20.13 -21.47 8.09
N LYS A 12 -20.87 -22.12 7.17
CA LYS A 12 -20.64 -22.06 5.73
C LYS A 12 -20.97 -20.66 5.17
N GLY A 13 -22.11 -20.09 5.56
CA GLY A 13 -22.51 -18.73 5.15
C GLY A 13 -21.50 -17.65 5.60
N LYS A 14 -20.98 -17.76 6.82
CA LYS A 14 -19.94 -16.85 7.34
C LYS A 14 -18.62 -16.94 6.57
N LYS A 15 -18.18 -18.15 6.20
CA LYS A 15 -16.96 -18.34 5.38
C LYS A 15 -17.10 -17.75 3.98
N THR A 16 -18.27 -17.91 3.35
CA THR A 16 -18.56 -17.38 2.03
C THR A 16 -18.56 -15.83 2.04
N TYR A 17 -19.10 -15.23 3.08
CA TYR A 17 -19.13 -13.77 3.23
C TYR A 17 -17.73 -13.15 3.39
N HIS A 18 -16.85 -13.78 4.18
CA HIS A 18 -15.45 -13.33 4.27
C HIS A 18 -14.72 -13.40 2.93
N GLY A 19 -14.97 -14.47 2.15
CA GLY A 19 -14.42 -14.61 0.80
C GLY A 19 -14.89 -13.48 -0.13
N VAL A 20 -16.17 -13.10 -0.05
CA VAL A 20 -16.72 -12.00 -0.84
C VAL A 20 -16.12 -10.65 -0.46
N LEU A 21 -16.01 -10.35 0.85
CA LEU A 21 -15.37 -9.11 1.30
C LEU A 21 -13.89 -9.01 0.89
N PHE A 22 -13.18 -10.13 1.01
CA PHE A 22 -11.79 -10.23 0.57
C PHE A 22 -11.66 -9.96 -0.93
N LEU A 23 -12.54 -10.56 -1.73
CA LEU A 23 -12.56 -10.36 -3.19
C LEU A 23 -12.89 -8.91 -3.56
N ILE A 24 -13.88 -8.30 -2.89
CA ILE A 24 -14.24 -6.88 -3.10
C ILE A 24 -13.04 -5.98 -2.78
N ALA A 25 -12.41 -6.18 -1.62
CA ALA A 25 -11.23 -5.40 -1.22
C ALA A 25 -10.08 -5.56 -2.22
N PHE A 26 -9.84 -6.79 -2.69
CA PHE A 26 -8.82 -7.09 -3.69
C PHE A 26 -9.12 -6.38 -5.02
N LEU A 27 -10.32 -6.54 -5.58
CA LEU A 27 -10.71 -5.93 -6.86
C LEU A 27 -10.69 -4.40 -6.78
N LEU A 28 -11.14 -3.82 -5.66
CA LEU A 28 -11.07 -2.37 -5.46
C LEU A 28 -9.61 -1.89 -5.40
N THR A 29 -8.75 -2.63 -4.71
CA THR A 29 -7.31 -2.32 -4.66
C THR A 29 -6.68 -2.36 -6.04
N LEU A 30 -6.98 -3.40 -6.84
CA LEU A 30 -6.52 -3.49 -8.22
C LEU A 30 -7.01 -2.29 -9.05
N LEU A 31 -8.27 -1.90 -8.90
CA LEU A 31 -8.83 -0.73 -9.57
C LEU A 31 -8.10 0.55 -9.15
N CYS A 32 -7.85 0.74 -7.85
CA CYS A 32 -7.13 1.92 -7.34
C CYS A 32 -5.69 1.99 -7.84
N ILE A 33 -4.99 0.86 -7.92
CA ILE A 33 -3.64 0.79 -8.49
C ILE A 33 -3.68 1.07 -10.00
N SER A 34 -4.55 0.40 -10.75
CA SER A 34 -4.62 0.54 -12.21
C SER A 34 -4.98 1.96 -12.66
N THR A 35 -5.83 2.66 -11.91
CA THR A 35 -6.19 4.06 -12.18
C THR A 35 -5.16 5.05 -11.63
N GLY A 36 -4.34 4.68 -10.64
CA GLY A 36 -3.29 5.49 -10.04
C GLY A 36 -1.98 5.49 -10.82
N SER A 37 -1.53 4.32 -11.26
CA SER A 37 -0.26 4.15 -11.97
C SER A 37 -0.20 4.83 -13.36
N HIS A 38 -1.30 5.45 -13.80
CA HIS A 38 -1.41 6.11 -15.11
C HIS A 38 -1.60 7.62 -15.02
N THR A 39 -1.73 8.18 -13.82
CA THR A 39 -1.72 9.62 -13.61
C THR A 39 -0.35 10.14 -13.14
N THR A 40 0.76 9.50 -13.52
CA THR A 40 1.93 10.33 -13.79
C THR A 40 1.40 11.39 -14.74
N GLN A 41 1.35 12.63 -14.29
CA GLN A 41 1.20 13.76 -15.19
C GLN A 41 1.98 13.38 -16.44
N MET A 42 1.28 13.03 -17.54
CA MET A 42 1.85 13.30 -18.83
C MET A 42 2.06 14.80 -18.75
N ASP A 43 3.25 15.21 -18.36
CA ASP A 43 3.70 16.54 -18.68
C ASP A 43 3.42 16.60 -20.19
N THR A 44 2.44 17.38 -20.56
CA THR A 44 2.12 17.64 -21.98
C THR A 44 3.26 18.50 -22.51
N VAL A 45 4.46 17.93 -22.42
CA VAL A 45 5.66 18.51 -22.98
C VAL A 45 5.48 18.47 -24.48
N GLN A 46 5.25 19.63 -25.06
CA GLN A 46 5.11 19.80 -26.49
C GLN A 46 6.31 20.57 -27.02
N VAL A 47 6.73 20.23 -28.22
CA VAL A 47 7.75 21.01 -28.92
C VAL A 47 7.29 22.47 -29.08
N GLY A 48 8.13 23.41 -28.71
CA GLY A 48 7.82 24.82 -28.70
C GLY A 48 7.21 25.35 -27.40
N ALA A 49 6.86 24.46 -26.45
CA ALA A 49 6.42 24.85 -25.12
C ALA A 49 7.60 25.22 -24.21
N VAL A 50 7.32 25.94 -23.15
CA VAL A 50 8.30 26.24 -22.09
C VAL A 50 8.31 25.11 -21.08
N ALA A 51 9.50 24.65 -20.68
CA ALA A 51 9.64 23.61 -19.67
C ALA A 51 9.15 24.11 -18.31
N GLU A 52 8.17 23.42 -17.72
CA GLU A 52 7.58 23.78 -16.42
C GLU A 52 8.49 23.40 -15.24
N LYS A 53 9.46 22.51 -15.47
CA LYS A 53 10.42 22.05 -14.49
C LYS A 53 11.74 21.67 -15.16
N ARG A 54 12.77 21.58 -14.35
CA ARG A 54 14.08 21.07 -14.80
C ARG A 54 14.04 19.55 -15.01
N TYR A 55 14.49 19.09 -16.19
CA TYR A 55 14.67 17.68 -16.48
C TYR A 55 16.15 17.32 -16.47
N VAL A 56 16.48 16.24 -15.78
CA VAL A 56 17.83 15.66 -15.69
C VAL A 56 17.76 14.18 -16.01
N ALA A 57 18.84 13.64 -16.57
CA ALA A 57 18.92 12.22 -16.84
C ALA A 57 18.95 11.41 -15.53
N ASP A 58 18.12 10.39 -15.43
CA ASP A 58 18.01 9.50 -14.27
C ASP A 58 19.05 8.38 -14.27
N ARG A 59 19.63 8.12 -15.46
CA ARG A 59 20.61 7.07 -15.73
C ARG A 59 21.62 7.50 -16.78
N ASP A 60 22.73 6.76 -16.91
CA ASP A 60 23.63 6.87 -18.06
C ASP A 60 22.93 6.26 -19.28
N ALA A 61 22.90 6.98 -20.40
CA ALA A 61 22.28 6.54 -21.65
C ALA A 61 23.04 7.10 -22.86
N ILE A 62 22.82 6.51 -24.05
CA ILE A 62 23.32 7.04 -25.29
C ILE A 62 22.42 8.19 -25.73
N ASP A 63 23.01 9.33 -26.09
CA ASP A 63 22.30 10.44 -26.76
C ASP A 63 22.11 10.08 -28.22
N GLU A 64 21.04 9.34 -28.52
CA GLU A 64 20.75 8.88 -29.89
C GLU A 64 20.59 10.06 -30.85
N VAL A 65 19.96 11.15 -30.41
CA VAL A 65 19.73 12.35 -31.22
C VAL A 65 21.03 13.00 -31.64
N THR A 66 21.94 13.23 -30.69
CA THR A 66 23.25 13.84 -31.00
C THR A 66 24.13 12.89 -31.78
N THR A 67 24.13 11.62 -31.42
CA THR A 67 24.92 10.59 -32.12
C THR A 67 24.51 10.47 -33.58
N GLU A 68 23.21 10.39 -33.87
CA GLU A 68 22.72 10.27 -35.24
C GLU A 68 22.99 11.52 -36.08
N ARG A 69 22.82 12.73 -35.48
CA ARG A 69 23.18 13.98 -36.12
C ARG A 69 24.69 14.05 -36.49
N LEU A 70 25.56 13.55 -35.62
CA LEU A 70 27.01 13.50 -35.88
C LEU A 70 27.34 12.49 -36.97
N LYS A 71 26.67 11.34 -37.01
CA LYS A 71 26.79 10.34 -38.08
C LYS A 71 26.35 10.87 -39.45
N GLU A 72 25.22 11.59 -39.48
CA GLU A 72 24.75 12.24 -40.71
C GLU A 72 25.73 13.33 -41.18
N ALA A 73 26.19 14.18 -40.26
CA ALA A 73 27.18 15.20 -40.59
C ALA A 73 28.51 14.58 -41.11
N ALA A 74 28.92 13.45 -40.57
CA ALA A 74 30.09 12.73 -41.03
C ALA A 74 29.84 12.15 -42.44
N ALA A 75 28.68 11.54 -42.67
CA ALA A 75 28.32 11.04 -43.98
C ALA A 75 28.22 12.14 -45.07
N ASP A 76 27.69 13.30 -44.70
CA ASP A 76 27.58 14.44 -45.62
C ASP A 76 28.93 15.08 -45.94
N SER A 77 29.98 14.84 -45.14
CA SER A 77 31.34 15.31 -45.37
C SER A 77 32.08 14.53 -46.46
N VAL A 78 31.53 13.42 -46.97
CA VAL A 78 32.13 12.60 -48.02
C VAL A 78 32.14 13.37 -49.33
N ALA A 79 33.35 13.55 -49.89
CA ALA A 79 33.48 14.18 -51.23
C ALA A 79 32.89 13.28 -52.33
N PRO A 80 32.33 13.86 -53.41
CA PRO A 80 31.76 13.09 -54.50
C PRO A 80 32.77 12.16 -55.15
N ILE A 81 32.47 10.90 -55.23
CA ILE A 81 33.26 9.84 -55.88
C ILE A 81 32.68 9.60 -57.26
N TYR A 82 33.57 9.55 -58.28
CA TYR A 82 33.19 9.40 -59.68
C TYR A 82 33.81 8.12 -60.22
N MET A 83 33.07 7.46 -61.11
CA MET A 83 33.53 6.32 -61.89
C MET A 83 33.44 6.63 -63.38
N MET A 84 34.32 5.98 -64.19
CA MET A 84 34.25 6.11 -65.65
C MET A 84 33.13 5.25 -66.21
N ASP A 85 32.23 5.87 -67.00
CA ASP A 85 31.19 5.20 -67.75
C ASP A 85 31.74 4.81 -69.16
N SER A 86 32.19 3.59 -69.30
CA SER A 86 32.65 3.02 -70.56
C SER A 86 31.55 2.87 -71.60
N VAL A 87 30.27 2.86 -71.23
CA VAL A 87 29.12 2.73 -72.10
C VAL A 87 28.95 4.06 -72.89
N ALA A 88 28.96 5.19 -72.17
CA ALA A 88 28.86 6.51 -72.79
C ALA A 88 30.02 6.77 -73.79
N GLU A 89 31.23 6.31 -73.48
CA GLU A 89 32.40 6.37 -74.33
C GLU A 89 32.21 5.51 -75.59
N GLU A 90 31.81 4.25 -75.47
CA GLU A 90 31.60 3.33 -76.56
C GLU A 90 30.46 3.79 -77.46
N GLU A 91 29.35 4.31 -76.91
CA GLU A 91 28.25 4.90 -77.66
C GLU A 91 28.75 6.06 -78.57
N SER A 92 29.50 7.02 -77.96
CA SER A 92 30.01 8.18 -78.67
C SER A 92 30.96 7.75 -79.78
N ARG A 93 31.82 6.77 -79.60
CA ARG A 93 32.72 6.23 -80.59
C ARG A 93 31.92 5.57 -81.71
N THR A 94 30.88 4.78 -81.41
CA THR A 94 30.04 4.11 -82.31
C THR A 94 29.31 5.09 -83.19
N GLU A 95 28.70 6.11 -82.63
CA GLU A 95 27.97 7.16 -83.40
C GLU A 95 28.87 7.87 -84.40
N VAL A 96 30.11 8.26 -83.97
CA VAL A 96 31.08 8.91 -84.89
C VAL A 96 31.49 7.95 -86.00
N ASN A 97 31.81 6.68 -85.69
CA ASN A 97 32.18 5.69 -86.71
C ASN A 97 31.05 5.43 -87.68
N GLU A 98 29.83 5.21 -87.23
CA GLU A 98 28.65 5.01 -88.07
C GLU A 98 28.42 6.17 -89.02
N MET A 99 28.57 7.44 -88.51
CA MET A 99 28.44 8.63 -89.35
C MET A 99 29.48 8.61 -90.49
N PHE A 100 30.79 8.45 -90.21
CA PHE A 100 31.81 8.45 -91.22
C PHE A 100 31.70 7.24 -92.23
N GLN A 101 31.28 6.06 -91.72
CA GLN A 101 31.00 4.92 -92.60
C GLN A 101 29.83 5.20 -93.55
N GLU A 102 28.75 5.82 -93.10
CA GLU A 102 27.63 6.16 -93.97
C GLU A 102 27.98 7.25 -94.97
N LEU A 103 28.78 8.29 -94.52
CA LEU A 103 29.32 9.30 -95.45
C LEU A 103 30.14 8.65 -96.52
N ASN A 104 31.04 7.71 -96.22
CA ASN A 104 31.81 6.98 -97.19
C ASN A 104 30.97 6.07 -98.09
N ARG A 105 29.89 5.44 -97.57
CA ARG A 105 28.95 4.62 -98.27
C ARG A 105 28.15 5.43 -99.28
N ILE A 106 27.74 6.64 -99.02
CA ILE A 106 27.06 7.56 -99.88
C ILE A 106 27.99 7.95 -101.03
N LEU A 107 29.24 8.32 -100.73
CA LEU A 107 30.21 8.66 -101.74
C LEU A 107 30.48 7.53 -102.76
N VAL A 108 30.53 6.28 -102.29
CA VAL A 108 30.72 5.14 -103.16
C VAL A 108 29.50 4.89 -104.11
N LYS A 109 28.30 5.26 -103.69
CA LYS A 109 27.04 5.04 -104.38
C LYS A 109 26.65 6.17 -105.36
N LEU A 110 27.29 7.36 -105.23
CA LEU A 110 26.95 8.54 -105.97
C LEU A 110 27.27 8.31 -107.48
N LYS A 111 26.35 8.67 -108.36
CA LYS A 111 26.53 8.80 -109.79
C LYS A 111 27.01 10.20 -110.11
N GLU A 112 27.68 10.44 -111.24
CA GLU A 112 28.37 11.69 -111.61
C GLU A 112 27.49 12.99 -111.58
N ASP A 113 26.16 12.90 -111.57
CA ASP A 113 25.25 14.05 -111.55
C ASP A 113 24.53 14.34 -110.22
N GLU A 114 24.84 13.68 -109.13
CA GLU A 114 24.19 13.91 -107.85
C GLU A 114 25.12 14.59 -106.82
N SER A 115 24.57 15.60 -106.05
CA SER A 115 25.33 16.29 -105.01
C SER A 115 25.52 15.43 -103.75
N PHE A 116 26.79 15.31 -103.34
CA PHE A 116 27.11 14.57 -102.09
C PHE A 116 26.43 15.23 -100.83
N TYR A 117 26.35 16.56 -100.86
CA TYR A 117 25.72 17.30 -99.71
C TYR A 117 24.25 16.90 -99.56
N GLU A 118 23.45 16.86 -100.66
CA GLU A 118 22.03 16.52 -100.53
C GLU A 118 21.83 15.10 -100.03
N LYS A 119 22.63 14.11 -100.51
CA LYS A 119 22.58 12.74 -100.05
C LYS A 119 23.08 12.56 -98.62
N ALA A 120 24.08 13.27 -98.22
CA ALA A 120 24.62 13.22 -96.86
C ALA A 120 23.59 13.80 -95.87
N MET A 121 22.88 14.87 -96.18
CA MET A 121 21.85 15.47 -95.32
C MET A 121 20.57 14.60 -95.23
N GLU A 122 20.31 13.72 -96.14
CA GLU A 122 19.21 12.73 -96.08
C GLU A 122 19.61 11.47 -95.32
N ALA A 123 20.85 11.30 -94.96
CA ALA A 123 21.35 10.13 -94.23
C ALA A 123 20.88 10.05 -92.79
N PRO A 124 20.38 8.88 -92.36
CA PRO A 124 19.83 8.73 -91.01
C PRO A 124 20.93 8.43 -89.96
N TRP A 125 21.96 9.25 -89.87
CA TRP A 125 22.94 9.07 -88.85
C TRP A 125 22.40 9.52 -87.48
N LYS A 126 22.85 8.92 -86.36
CA LYS A 126 22.35 9.15 -85.03
C LYS A 126 23.02 10.40 -84.38
N LEU A 127 24.15 10.80 -84.89
CA LEU A 127 24.90 11.94 -84.34
C LEU A 127 24.20 13.25 -84.68
N PRO A 128 23.79 14.09 -83.73
CA PRO A 128 23.04 15.34 -83.98
C PRO A 128 23.99 16.45 -84.46
N VAL A 129 24.71 16.26 -85.50
CA VAL A 129 25.64 17.23 -86.06
C VAL A 129 25.03 17.89 -87.31
N VAL A 130 25.17 19.18 -87.47
CA VAL A 130 24.79 19.93 -88.66
C VAL A 130 26.05 20.34 -89.39
N LEU A 131 26.33 19.73 -90.53
CA LEU A 131 27.47 19.99 -91.40
C LEU A 131 27.10 20.89 -92.57
N THR A 132 27.96 21.82 -92.91
CA THR A 132 27.76 22.73 -94.03
C THR A 132 28.17 22.06 -95.37
N GLU A 133 27.59 22.53 -96.49
CA GLU A 133 27.95 22.04 -97.84
C GLU A 133 29.44 22.15 -98.08
N LYS A 134 30.09 23.21 -97.62
CA LYS A 134 31.56 23.41 -97.77
C LYS A 134 32.34 22.34 -96.99
N GLN A 135 31.92 21.92 -95.82
CA GLN A 135 32.56 20.90 -94.98
C GLN A 135 32.42 19.51 -95.65
N LEU A 136 31.22 19.20 -96.04
CA LEU A 136 30.93 17.89 -96.66
C LEU A 136 31.65 17.75 -97.97
N ASN A 137 31.69 18.76 -98.90
CA ASN A 137 32.43 18.75 -100.14
C ASN A 137 33.93 18.64 -99.90
N ALA A 138 34.49 19.35 -98.90
CA ALA A 138 35.89 19.20 -98.49
C ALA A 138 36.23 17.75 -98.05
N TYR A 139 35.31 17.04 -97.38
CA TYR A 139 35.43 15.64 -97.01
C TYR A 139 35.33 14.74 -98.26
N ALA A 140 34.42 15.02 -99.19
CA ALA A 140 34.25 14.27 -100.37
C ALA A 140 35.50 14.30 -101.29
N ASP A 141 36.21 15.45 -101.35
CA ASP A 141 37.43 15.67 -102.07
C ASP A 141 38.64 14.85 -101.58
N LEU A 142 38.56 14.26 -100.40
CA LEU A 142 39.56 13.41 -99.80
C LEU A 142 39.56 12.02 -100.55
N ASP A 143 40.74 11.43 -100.76
CA ASP A 143 40.88 10.04 -101.12
C ASP A 143 40.45 9.09 -99.97
N SER A 144 40.19 7.82 -100.32
CA SER A 144 39.65 6.86 -99.35
C SER A 144 40.60 6.68 -98.12
N GLU A 145 41.90 6.73 -98.31
CA GLU A 145 42.90 6.56 -97.24
C GLU A 145 42.88 7.80 -96.28
N LYS A 146 42.79 9.02 -96.88
CA LYS A 146 42.69 10.23 -96.05
C LYS A 146 41.36 10.35 -95.31
N ARG A 147 40.24 9.86 -95.84
CA ARG A 147 38.96 9.82 -95.12
C ARG A 147 39.01 8.89 -93.96
N THR A 148 39.63 7.73 -94.08
CA THR A 148 39.88 6.82 -92.96
C THR A 148 40.76 7.50 -91.86
N LEU A 149 41.88 8.15 -92.25
CA LEU A 149 42.74 8.85 -91.35
C LEU A 149 42.03 10.01 -90.68
N PHE A 150 41.16 10.75 -91.39
CA PHE A 150 40.38 11.84 -90.83
C PHE A 150 39.41 11.35 -89.70
N ALA A 151 38.72 10.21 -89.98
CA ALA A 151 37.85 9.60 -88.96
C ALA A 151 38.66 9.08 -87.79
N GLU A 152 39.83 8.46 -87.98
CA GLU A 152 40.72 8.02 -86.91
C GLU A 152 41.25 9.17 -86.09
N ASP A 153 41.62 10.30 -86.70
CA ASP A 153 42.08 11.52 -85.94
C ASP A 153 40.94 12.11 -85.14
N CYS A 154 39.70 12.12 -85.58
CA CYS A 154 38.55 12.53 -84.77
C CYS A 154 38.35 11.62 -83.59
N LEU A 155 38.42 10.31 -83.78
CA LEU A 155 38.31 9.36 -82.66
C LEU A 155 39.47 9.47 -81.65
N ASN A 156 40.72 9.70 -82.16
CA ASN A 156 41.86 9.88 -81.30
C ASN A 156 41.75 11.15 -80.44
N ALA A 157 41.26 12.26 -81.05
CA ALA A 157 41.00 13.49 -80.28
C ALA A 157 39.94 13.30 -79.22
N MET A 158 38.90 12.57 -79.52
CA MET A 158 37.83 12.24 -78.54
C MET A 158 38.38 11.33 -77.42
N ASN A 159 39.16 10.29 -77.77
CA ASN A 159 39.77 9.38 -76.80
C ASN A 159 40.70 10.08 -75.83
N SER A 160 41.49 11.05 -76.27
CA SER A 160 42.41 11.77 -75.40
C SER A 160 41.69 12.53 -74.28
N VAL A 161 40.46 12.95 -74.54
CA VAL A 161 39.64 13.62 -73.50
C VAL A 161 38.97 12.60 -72.59
N TYR A 162 38.52 11.46 -73.15
CA TYR A 162 37.90 10.40 -72.35
C TYR A 162 38.89 9.71 -71.42
N GLU A 163 40.20 9.66 -71.77
CA GLU A 163 41.25 9.13 -70.86
C GLU A 163 41.34 9.96 -69.57
N THR A 164 41.06 11.26 -69.60
CA THR A 164 41.08 12.14 -68.42
C THR A 164 39.72 12.19 -67.72
N GLY A 165 38.67 11.73 -68.41
CA GLY A 165 37.31 11.75 -67.93
C GLY A 165 36.64 13.13 -68.03
N VAL A 166 35.38 13.15 -68.44
CA VAL A 166 34.56 14.37 -68.67
C VAL A 166 33.34 14.34 -67.75
N LYS A 167 33.27 15.29 -66.82
CA LYS A 167 32.06 15.48 -66.00
C LYS A 167 31.00 16.26 -66.79
N ALA A 168 29.75 16.12 -66.39
CA ALA A 168 28.63 16.80 -67.01
C ALA A 168 28.72 18.36 -66.95
N ASP A 169 29.25 18.87 -65.87
CA ASP A 169 29.47 20.30 -65.63
C ASP A 169 30.75 20.85 -66.35
N ALA A 170 31.67 19.94 -66.76
CA ALA A 170 32.89 20.26 -67.48
C ALA A 170 32.85 19.86 -68.98
N LEU A 171 31.67 19.52 -69.53
CA LEU A 171 31.52 19.03 -70.91
C LEU A 171 32.02 20.04 -71.93
N GLU A 172 31.76 21.33 -71.79
CA GLU A 172 32.25 22.40 -72.67
C GLU A 172 33.80 22.49 -72.67
N ALA A 173 34.42 22.30 -71.50
CA ALA A 173 35.88 22.26 -71.44
C ALA A 173 36.46 21.00 -72.12
N GLY A 174 35.75 19.85 -71.99
CA GLY A 174 36.11 18.62 -72.68
C GLY A 174 36.02 18.77 -74.20
N ARG A 175 34.94 19.37 -74.73
CA ARG A 175 34.77 19.68 -76.14
C ARG A 175 35.86 20.61 -76.67
N ALA A 176 36.18 21.65 -75.94
CA ALA A 176 37.29 22.53 -76.32
C ALA A 176 38.63 21.83 -76.37
N ALA A 177 38.91 20.92 -75.41
CA ALA A 177 40.17 20.15 -75.39
C ALA A 177 40.23 19.13 -76.57
N ALA A 178 39.12 18.51 -76.91
CA ALA A 178 39.07 17.63 -78.09
C ALA A 178 39.31 18.40 -79.40
N ALA A 179 38.69 19.59 -79.53
CA ALA A 179 38.89 20.47 -80.71
C ALA A 179 40.32 21.00 -80.79
N GLU A 180 40.97 21.32 -79.69
CA GLU A 180 42.39 21.70 -79.61
C GLU A 180 43.29 20.56 -80.04
N THR A 181 43.06 19.35 -79.52
CA THR A 181 43.83 18.17 -79.92
C THR A 181 43.72 17.89 -81.41
N PHE A 182 42.52 17.89 -81.95
CA PHE A 182 42.31 17.77 -83.43
C PHE A 182 42.92 18.95 -84.17
N GLY A 183 42.82 20.17 -83.61
CA GLY A 183 43.39 21.41 -84.22
C GLY A 183 44.90 21.36 -84.47
N ALA A 184 45.64 20.51 -83.70
CA ALA A 184 47.05 20.29 -83.88
C ALA A 184 47.40 19.42 -85.14
N THR A 185 46.44 18.77 -85.78
CA THR A 185 46.62 17.95 -86.98
C THR A 185 46.86 18.81 -88.21
N ALA A 186 47.38 18.17 -89.26
CA ALA A 186 47.72 18.84 -90.56
C ALA A 186 46.56 19.12 -91.53
N TRP A 187 45.31 18.93 -91.08
CA TRP A 187 44.10 19.14 -91.88
C TRP A 187 43.85 20.62 -92.21
N ASN A 188 43.18 20.91 -93.31
CA ASN A 188 42.79 22.26 -93.70
C ASN A 188 41.74 22.86 -92.70
N SER A 189 41.56 24.19 -92.72
CA SER A 189 40.66 24.86 -91.78
C SER A 189 39.17 24.41 -91.95
N THR A 190 38.70 24.05 -93.16
CA THR A 190 37.32 23.59 -93.34
C THR A 190 37.10 22.17 -92.77
N LEU A 191 38.05 21.31 -92.91
CA LEU A 191 38.02 19.98 -92.27
C LEU A 191 38.19 20.05 -90.76
N LYS A 192 38.99 21.00 -90.29
CA LYS A 192 39.08 21.25 -88.85
C LYS A 192 37.75 21.72 -88.24
N THR A 193 37.03 22.62 -88.89
CA THR A 193 35.69 23.02 -88.39
C THR A 193 34.67 21.94 -88.52
N MET A 194 34.83 21.02 -89.46
CA MET A 194 34.00 19.80 -89.57
C MET A 194 34.24 18.84 -88.42
N ALA A 195 35.53 18.58 -88.09
CA ALA A 195 35.87 17.72 -86.93
C ALA A 195 35.41 18.32 -85.62
N GLU A 196 35.57 19.63 -85.46
CA GLU A 196 35.08 20.39 -84.27
C GLU A 196 33.58 20.18 -84.06
N ALA A 197 32.77 20.34 -85.15
CA ALA A 197 31.31 20.11 -85.15
C ALA A 197 30.96 18.67 -84.82
N VAL A 198 31.70 17.69 -85.36
CA VAL A 198 31.51 16.29 -84.99
C VAL A 198 31.84 15.96 -83.57
N LEU A 199 32.99 16.43 -83.09
CA LEU A 199 33.42 16.22 -81.72
C LEU A 199 32.50 16.89 -80.71
N ASP A 200 32.02 18.09 -81.04
CA ASP A 200 31.05 18.84 -80.18
C ASP A 200 29.73 18.09 -80.05
N ALA A 201 29.24 17.49 -81.11
CA ALA A 201 28.03 16.69 -81.11
C ALA A 201 28.19 15.30 -80.47
N ALA A 202 29.41 14.70 -80.61
CA ALA A 202 29.63 13.32 -80.18
C ALA A 202 30.05 13.19 -78.70
N LEU A 203 30.73 14.19 -78.16
CA LEU A 203 31.26 14.13 -76.83
C LEU A 203 30.12 14.16 -75.78
N LYS A 204 30.02 13.10 -74.99
CA LYS A 204 29.10 12.91 -73.85
C LYS A 204 29.91 12.86 -72.56
N PRO A 205 29.34 13.20 -71.40
CA PRO A 205 30.01 13.00 -70.09
C PRO A 205 30.24 11.50 -69.90
N ASN A 206 31.46 11.11 -69.50
CA ASN A 206 31.84 9.74 -69.13
C ASN A 206 32.31 9.59 -67.69
N LEU A 207 32.24 10.66 -66.88
CA LEU A 207 32.43 10.61 -65.43
C LEU A 207 31.04 10.79 -64.74
N VAL A 208 30.54 9.68 -64.22
CA VAL A 208 29.27 9.62 -63.49
C VAL A 208 29.55 9.43 -62.01
N LEU A 209 28.60 9.87 -61.13
CA LEU A 209 28.69 9.61 -59.69
C LEU A 209 28.64 8.10 -59.45
N ASP A 210 29.52 7.60 -58.64
CA ASP A 210 29.54 6.22 -58.15
C ASP A 210 28.71 6.16 -56.84
N ASP A 211 27.42 5.91 -56.97
CA ASP A 211 26.47 5.86 -55.85
C ASP A 211 26.84 4.75 -54.87
N ASP A 212 27.30 3.56 -55.35
CA ASP A 212 27.68 2.44 -54.51
C ASP A 212 28.92 2.77 -53.68
N ALA A 213 29.93 3.37 -54.28
CA ALA A 213 31.16 3.81 -53.58
C ALA A 213 30.86 4.99 -52.60
N MET A 214 29.99 5.89 -52.99
CA MET A 214 29.51 6.99 -52.13
C MET A 214 28.80 6.44 -50.89
N ASP A 215 27.89 5.50 -51.05
CA ASP A 215 27.13 4.91 -49.94
C ASP A 215 28.08 4.12 -49.03
N ALA A 216 28.99 3.35 -49.56
CA ALA A 216 30.01 2.65 -48.80
C ALA A 216 30.87 3.61 -47.96
N ALA A 217 31.33 4.71 -48.58
CA ALA A 217 32.16 5.72 -47.89
C ALA A 217 31.38 6.50 -46.80
N ARG A 218 30.07 6.75 -47.07
CA ARG A 218 29.18 7.32 -46.06
C ARG A 218 28.98 6.41 -44.87
N GLU A 219 28.73 5.11 -45.12
CA GLU A 219 28.62 4.12 -44.02
C GLU A 219 29.92 3.97 -43.23
N GLU A 220 31.08 3.97 -43.88
CA GLU A 220 32.35 3.97 -43.20
C GLU A 220 32.52 5.18 -42.28
N LYS A 221 32.15 6.39 -42.75
CA LYS A 221 32.21 7.63 -41.95
C LYS A 221 31.18 7.62 -40.81
N ARG A 222 30.02 7.04 -40.98
CA ARG A 222 29.04 6.83 -39.90
C ARG A 222 29.61 5.90 -38.83
N ALA A 223 30.30 4.84 -39.22
CA ALA A 223 30.86 3.87 -38.27
C ALA A 223 32.05 4.43 -37.46
N GLU A 224 32.74 5.43 -37.95
CA GLU A 224 33.84 6.12 -37.23
C GLU A 224 33.32 7.01 -36.07
N VAL A 225 32.02 7.35 -36.03
CA VAL A 225 31.46 8.24 -35.01
C VAL A 225 31.15 7.47 -33.73
N ASP A 226 31.80 7.81 -32.63
CA ASP A 226 31.55 7.27 -31.30
C ASP A 226 30.21 7.73 -30.76
N ASN A 227 29.53 6.86 -29.98
CA ASN A 227 28.27 7.20 -29.32
C ASN A 227 28.48 8.30 -28.27
N VAL A 228 27.68 9.35 -28.36
CA VAL A 228 27.64 10.40 -27.34
C VAL A 228 26.85 9.91 -26.13
N MET A 229 27.44 10.04 -24.93
CA MET A 229 26.82 9.59 -23.69
C MET A 229 26.22 10.74 -22.90
N ILE A 230 24.94 10.60 -22.51
CA ILE A 230 24.32 11.39 -21.46
C ILE A 230 24.64 10.73 -20.13
N ARG A 231 25.20 11.48 -19.19
CA ARG A 231 25.52 10.97 -17.85
C ARG A 231 24.35 11.15 -16.88
N LYS A 232 24.22 10.25 -15.91
CA LYS A 232 23.27 10.40 -14.81
C LYS A 232 23.42 11.77 -14.14
N ASN A 233 22.30 12.44 -13.86
CA ASN A 233 22.18 13.81 -13.34
C ASN A 233 22.65 14.92 -14.32
N GLN A 234 22.94 14.59 -15.58
CA GLN A 234 23.18 15.60 -16.60
C GLN A 234 21.88 16.35 -16.92
N LYS A 235 21.96 17.67 -16.98
CA LYS A 235 20.84 18.52 -17.37
C LYS A 235 20.45 18.28 -18.85
N ILE A 236 19.15 18.08 -19.08
CA ILE A 236 18.57 18.00 -20.44
C ILE A 236 17.94 19.34 -20.80
N VAL A 237 17.10 19.92 -19.90
CA VAL A 237 16.46 21.23 -20.06
C VAL A 237 16.18 21.82 -18.68
N ASP A 238 16.33 23.15 -18.53
CA ASP A 238 15.97 23.89 -17.31
C ASP A 238 14.51 24.37 -17.33
N GLU A 239 13.98 24.66 -16.14
CA GLU A 239 12.71 25.38 -15.99
C GLU A 239 12.77 26.72 -16.69
N GLY A 240 11.79 27.01 -17.53
CA GLY A 240 11.73 28.25 -18.32
C GLY A 240 12.43 28.16 -19.68
N GLU A 241 13.17 27.12 -20.02
CA GLU A 241 13.75 26.94 -21.37
C GLU A 241 12.69 26.40 -22.36
N ILE A 242 12.81 26.78 -23.63
CA ILE A 242 11.93 26.31 -24.71
C ILE A 242 12.36 24.89 -25.09
N ILE A 243 11.39 24.00 -25.17
CA ILE A 243 11.59 22.61 -25.58
C ILE A 243 11.70 22.56 -27.10
N THR A 244 12.90 22.37 -27.60
CA THR A 244 13.16 22.12 -29.03
C THR A 244 12.82 20.67 -29.39
N GLN A 245 12.79 20.34 -30.68
CA GLN A 245 12.58 18.96 -31.15
C GLN A 245 13.67 18.04 -30.57
N ASP A 246 14.94 18.43 -30.63
CA ASP A 246 16.07 17.67 -30.08
C ASP A 246 15.90 17.37 -28.58
N ILE A 247 15.48 18.40 -27.80
CA ILE A 247 15.23 18.22 -26.36
C ILE A 247 14.05 17.27 -26.14
N TYR A 248 12.98 17.40 -26.90
CA TYR A 248 11.83 16.52 -26.83
C TYR A 248 12.22 15.06 -27.10
N ASP A 249 12.96 14.80 -28.18
CA ASP A 249 13.37 13.46 -28.58
C ASP A 249 14.33 12.84 -27.55
N ARG A 250 15.22 13.64 -26.95
CA ARG A 250 16.05 13.18 -25.81
C ARG A 250 15.23 12.85 -24.58
N LEU A 251 14.21 13.65 -24.24
CA LEU A 251 13.32 13.40 -23.12
C LEU A 251 12.52 12.10 -23.35
N VAL A 252 12.10 11.84 -24.59
CA VAL A 252 11.42 10.59 -24.98
C VAL A 252 12.35 9.40 -24.89
N SER A 253 13.58 9.49 -25.43
CA SER A 253 14.56 8.38 -25.43
C SER A 253 15.01 7.99 -24.02
N LEU A 254 14.98 8.94 -23.09
CA LEU A 254 15.28 8.71 -21.67
C LEU A 254 14.04 8.29 -20.85
N ASP A 255 12.86 8.12 -21.47
CA ASP A 255 11.58 7.86 -20.80
C ASP A 255 11.19 8.93 -19.75
N LEU A 256 11.75 10.15 -19.85
CA LEU A 256 11.46 11.26 -18.94
C LEU A 256 10.12 11.95 -19.27
N ILE A 257 9.63 11.79 -20.49
CA ILE A 257 8.30 12.18 -20.96
C ILE A 257 7.72 11.02 -21.78
N GLY A 258 6.43 10.75 -21.59
CA GLY A 258 5.80 9.58 -22.15
C GLY A 258 5.80 9.50 -23.67
N GLY A 259 6.78 8.82 -24.22
CA GLY A 259 6.71 8.24 -25.55
C GLY A 259 5.75 7.04 -25.51
N ALA A 260 4.63 7.16 -26.21
CA ALA A 260 3.54 6.20 -26.16
C ALA A 260 3.86 4.90 -26.90
N GLU A 261 4.48 3.93 -26.22
CA GLU A 261 4.25 2.54 -26.61
C GLU A 261 3.48 1.83 -25.50
N TYR A 262 2.42 1.11 -25.89
CA TYR A 262 1.55 0.32 -25.00
C TYR A 262 2.32 -0.63 -24.08
N THR A 263 3.52 -1.05 -24.46
CA THR A 263 4.41 -1.93 -23.70
C THR A 263 5.02 -1.25 -22.46
N GLY A 264 5.34 0.04 -22.52
CA GLY A 264 5.91 0.80 -21.38
C GLY A 264 4.96 0.95 -20.20
N ARG A 265 3.63 0.88 -20.43
CA ARG A 265 2.60 0.97 -19.37
C ARG A 265 2.14 -0.39 -18.86
N ALA A 266 2.11 -1.41 -19.71
CA ALA A 266 1.59 -2.72 -19.36
C ALA A 266 2.49 -3.47 -18.35
N LEU A 267 3.81 -3.38 -18.48
CA LEU A 267 4.76 -4.08 -17.61
C LEU A 267 4.78 -3.54 -16.17
N PRO A 268 4.91 -2.22 -15.89
CA PRO A 268 4.79 -1.69 -14.53
C PRO A 268 3.42 -1.99 -13.89
N LEU A 269 2.34 -1.89 -14.67
CA LEU A 269 1.01 -2.27 -14.20
C LEU A 269 0.95 -3.76 -13.84
N ALA A 270 1.43 -4.64 -14.71
CA ALA A 270 1.47 -6.07 -14.42
C ALA A 270 2.30 -6.37 -13.17
N GLY A 271 3.45 -5.71 -13.00
CA GLY A 271 4.29 -5.82 -11.80
C GLY A 271 3.56 -5.40 -10.53
N SER A 272 2.87 -4.24 -10.56
CA SER A 272 2.10 -3.75 -9.41
C SER A 272 0.89 -4.64 -9.07
N LEU A 273 0.21 -5.18 -10.08
CA LEU A 273 -0.88 -6.14 -9.88
C LEU A 273 -0.39 -7.47 -9.30
N LEU A 274 0.76 -7.98 -9.74
CA LEU A 274 1.40 -9.16 -9.15
C LEU A 274 1.79 -8.93 -7.70
N MET A 275 2.38 -7.78 -7.38
CA MET A 275 2.73 -7.42 -6.01
C MET A 275 1.49 -7.32 -5.11
N ALA A 276 0.42 -6.68 -5.59
CA ALA A 276 -0.86 -6.67 -4.88
C ALA A 276 -1.40 -8.08 -4.65
N GLY A 277 -1.28 -8.97 -5.65
CA GLY A 277 -1.62 -10.39 -5.52
C GLY A 277 -0.84 -11.10 -4.42
N ILE A 278 0.47 -10.85 -4.31
CA ILE A 278 1.34 -11.39 -3.24
C ILE A 278 0.88 -10.87 -1.87
N VAL A 279 0.62 -9.56 -1.73
CA VAL A 279 0.15 -8.95 -0.47
C VAL A 279 -1.18 -9.56 -0.03
N PHE A 280 -2.15 -9.70 -0.93
CA PHE A 280 -3.43 -10.33 -0.61
C PHE A 280 -3.28 -11.84 -0.38
N GLY A 281 -2.35 -12.52 -1.05
CA GLY A 281 -1.98 -13.91 -0.78
C GLY A 281 -1.42 -14.07 0.64
N ALA A 282 -0.51 -13.21 1.06
CA ALA A 282 0.02 -13.17 2.43
C ALA A 282 -1.08 -12.90 3.46
N LEU A 283 -2.00 -11.98 3.17
CA LEU A 283 -3.16 -11.70 4.00
C LEU A 283 -4.08 -12.90 4.13
N TYR A 284 -4.35 -13.61 3.04
CA TYR A 284 -5.14 -14.84 3.05
C TYR A 284 -4.48 -15.94 3.90
N LEU A 285 -3.16 -16.13 3.75
CA LEU A 285 -2.40 -17.08 4.57
C LEU A 285 -2.42 -16.68 6.05
N PHE A 286 -2.29 -15.40 6.38
CA PHE A 286 -2.41 -14.90 7.74
C PHE A 286 -3.77 -15.26 8.37
N PHE A 287 -4.88 -15.06 7.65
CA PHE A 287 -6.21 -15.42 8.17
C PHE A 287 -6.48 -16.93 8.25
N THR A 288 -5.84 -17.73 7.39
CA THR A 288 -6.11 -19.19 7.35
C THR A 288 -5.16 -19.99 8.24
N TRP A 289 -3.87 -19.65 8.24
CA TRP A 289 -2.82 -20.38 8.97
C TRP A 289 -2.44 -19.71 10.29
N GLY A 290 -2.69 -18.42 10.44
CA GLY A 290 -2.38 -17.64 11.64
C GLY A 290 -3.27 -17.94 12.87
N LYS A 291 -4.09 -18.98 12.86
CA LYS A 291 -5.03 -19.33 13.94
C LYS A 291 -4.37 -19.55 15.31
N GLY A 292 -3.07 -19.83 15.34
CA GLY A 292 -2.30 -19.93 16.59
C GLY A 292 -1.77 -18.57 17.09
N ILE A 293 -1.77 -17.53 16.23
CA ILE A 293 -1.24 -16.21 16.54
C ILE A 293 -2.36 -15.24 16.91
N VAL A 294 -3.44 -15.22 16.10
CA VAL A 294 -4.61 -14.36 16.31
C VAL A 294 -5.88 -15.07 15.81
N VAL A 295 -6.89 -15.15 16.67
CA VAL A 295 -8.23 -15.63 16.30
C VAL A 295 -9.15 -14.42 16.18
N LEU A 296 -9.42 -13.97 14.95
CA LEU A 296 -10.33 -12.87 14.70
C LEU A 296 -11.79 -13.35 14.66
N LYS A 297 -12.67 -12.58 15.31
CA LYS A 297 -14.11 -12.77 15.26
C LYS A 297 -14.66 -12.24 13.92
N TYR A 298 -15.86 -12.72 13.56
CA TYR A 298 -16.51 -12.34 12.30
C TYR A 298 -16.63 -10.81 12.10
N ASN A 299 -17.09 -10.09 13.12
CA ASN A 299 -17.26 -8.64 13.06
C ASN A 299 -15.92 -7.89 12.99
N GLU A 300 -14.86 -8.42 13.61
CA GLU A 300 -13.51 -7.85 13.55
C GLU A 300 -12.93 -7.90 12.13
N VAL A 301 -13.12 -9.04 11.43
CA VAL A 301 -12.69 -9.17 10.02
C VAL A 301 -13.47 -8.21 9.12
N LYS A 302 -14.80 -8.14 9.29
CA LYS A 302 -15.66 -7.20 8.54
C LYS A 302 -15.21 -5.75 8.75
N MET A 303 -14.97 -5.36 9.98
CA MET A 303 -14.52 -4.02 10.36
C MET A 303 -13.15 -3.69 9.73
N LEU A 304 -12.19 -4.62 9.83
CA LEU A 304 -10.87 -4.47 9.24
C LEU A 304 -10.96 -4.15 7.73
N PHE A 305 -11.78 -4.90 6.99
CA PHE A 305 -11.95 -4.65 5.56
C PHE A 305 -12.65 -3.33 5.25
N VAL A 306 -13.63 -2.92 6.06
CA VAL A 306 -14.30 -1.63 5.86
C VAL A 306 -13.34 -0.46 6.10
N VAL A 307 -12.56 -0.48 7.18
CA VAL A 307 -11.55 0.55 7.46
C VAL A 307 -10.50 0.57 6.36
N TYR A 308 -10.02 -0.61 5.93
CA TYR A 308 -9.07 -0.75 4.83
C TYR A 308 -9.59 -0.13 3.53
N ILE A 309 -10.82 -0.46 3.13
CA ILE A 309 -11.44 0.05 1.90
C ILE A 309 -11.57 1.57 1.94
N ILE A 310 -12.03 2.13 3.06
CA ILE A 310 -12.15 3.59 3.23
C ILE A 310 -10.78 4.25 3.03
N MET A 311 -9.74 3.72 3.64
CA MET A 311 -8.40 4.30 3.56
C MET A 311 -7.78 4.15 2.16
N VAL A 312 -8.00 3.02 1.47
CA VAL A 312 -7.54 2.83 0.08
C VAL A 312 -8.24 3.80 -0.88
N ILE A 313 -9.55 4.01 -0.72
CA ILE A 313 -10.29 5.01 -1.50
C ILE A 313 -9.75 6.42 -1.21
N LEU A 314 -9.53 6.75 0.06
CA LEU A 314 -8.98 8.06 0.44
C LEU A 314 -7.58 8.27 -0.17
N MET A 315 -6.70 7.27 -0.10
CA MET A 315 -5.38 7.34 -0.76
C MET A 315 -5.53 7.57 -2.27
N ARG A 316 -6.45 6.85 -2.93
CA ARG A 316 -6.67 7.01 -4.37
C ARG A 316 -7.20 8.39 -4.75
N LEU A 317 -8.15 8.93 -3.98
CA LEU A 317 -8.68 10.29 -4.20
C LEU A 317 -7.60 11.36 -4.04
N MET A 318 -6.65 11.14 -3.12
CA MET A 318 -5.57 12.07 -2.82
C MET A 318 -4.29 11.82 -3.64
N ALA A 319 -4.21 10.73 -4.41
CA ALA A 319 -3.01 10.38 -5.18
C ALA A 319 -2.61 11.42 -6.24
N ASN A 320 -3.56 12.24 -6.70
CA ASN A 320 -3.29 13.34 -7.63
C ASN A 320 -2.80 14.63 -6.94
N ILE A 321 -2.81 14.65 -5.60
CA ILE A 321 -2.31 15.78 -4.81
C ILE A 321 -0.85 15.50 -4.49
N GLN A 322 0.01 16.48 -4.73
CA GLN A 322 1.46 16.38 -4.56
C GLN A 322 1.89 16.08 -3.10
N TYR A 323 0.97 16.25 -2.12
CA TYR A 323 1.25 16.12 -0.70
C TYR A 323 0.45 14.98 -0.06
N PHE A 324 0.96 13.75 -0.14
CA PHE A 324 0.34 12.60 0.54
C PHE A 324 0.31 12.76 2.08
N THR A 325 1.15 13.63 2.64
CA THR A 325 1.16 13.97 4.07
C THR A 325 -0.11 14.66 4.55
N LEU A 326 -1.00 15.08 3.67
CA LEU A 326 -2.36 15.55 4.01
C LEU A 326 -3.34 14.42 4.32
N ILE A 327 -2.94 13.16 4.15
CA ILE A 327 -3.75 12.00 4.51
C ILE A 327 -3.41 11.59 5.95
N PRO A 328 -4.41 11.31 6.81
CA PRO A 328 -4.17 10.81 8.16
C PRO A 328 -3.75 9.32 8.12
N LEU A 329 -2.57 9.02 7.57
CA LEU A 329 -2.11 7.65 7.29
C LEU A 329 -1.96 6.78 8.54
N GLY A 330 -1.67 7.39 9.70
CA GLY A 330 -1.63 6.69 11.00
C GLY A 330 -2.98 6.17 11.46
N LEU A 331 -4.09 6.73 10.95
CA LEU A 331 -5.46 6.41 11.37
C LEU A 331 -5.80 4.93 11.22
N PHE A 332 -5.42 4.32 10.09
CA PHE A 332 -5.69 2.89 9.83
C PHE A 332 -5.12 2.01 10.95
N ALA A 333 -3.83 2.16 11.23
CA ALA A 333 -3.16 1.35 12.23
C ALA A 333 -3.67 1.63 13.66
N MET A 334 -4.01 2.90 13.97
CA MET A 334 -4.58 3.29 15.25
C MET A 334 -5.95 2.65 15.47
N LEU A 335 -6.88 2.75 14.50
CA LEU A 335 -8.20 2.14 14.60
C LEU A 335 -8.11 0.63 14.74
N VAL A 336 -7.30 -0.04 13.93
CA VAL A 336 -7.11 -1.50 14.04
C VAL A 336 -6.52 -1.87 15.41
N SER A 337 -5.60 -1.06 15.96
CA SER A 337 -5.01 -1.30 17.28
C SER A 337 -6.02 -1.18 18.41
N MET A 338 -6.91 -0.17 18.38
CA MET A 338 -7.94 0.06 19.39
C MET A 338 -9.06 -1.00 19.34
N LEU A 339 -9.48 -1.38 18.13
CA LEU A 339 -10.67 -2.19 17.90
C LEU A 339 -10.37 -3.70 17.90
N ILE A 340 -9.17 -4.11 17.46
CA ILE A 340 -8.79 -5.53 17.34
C ILE A 340 -7.58 -5.84 18.22
N GLY A 341 -6.54 -5.02 18.13
CA GLY A 341 -5.34 -5.18 18.94
C GLY A 341 -4.04 -4.89 18.19
N ARG A 342 -3.03 -4.57 18.97
CA ARG A 342 -1.72 -4.08 18.52
C ARG A 342 -1.00 -5.00 17.52
N ARG A 343 -1.02 -6.33 17.77
CA ARG A 343 -0.32 -7.29 16.91
C ARG A 343 -0.90 -7.30 15.50
N VAL A 344 -2.22 -7.31 15.41
CA VAL A 344 -2.93 -7.26 14.11
C VAL A 344 -2.67 -5.92 13.42
N ALA A 345 -2.73 -4.82 14.16
CA ALA A 345 -2.51 -3.48 13.62
C ALA A 345 -1.15 -3.33 12.94
N ILE A 346 -0.07 -3.82 13.56
CA ILE A 346 1.28 -3.73 12.99
C ILE A 346 1.40 -4.54 11.71
N ILE A 347 0.89 -5.78 11.70
CA ILE A 347 0.92 -6.65 10.50
C ILE A 347 0.10 -6.03 9.37
N MET A 348 -1.12 -5.57 9.68
CA MET A 348 -2.00 -4.95 8.70
C MET A 348 -1.42 -3.63 8.17
N ASN A 349 -0.78 -2.83 9.03
CA ASN A 349 -0.11 -1.60 8.61
C ASN A 349 1.02 -1.88 7.62
N SER A 350 1.85 -2.90 7.86
CA SER A 350 2.94 -3.26 6.93
C SER A 350 2.41 -3.62 5.53
N LEU A 351 1.33 -4.41 5.46
CA LEU A 351 0.69 -4.76 4.19
C LEU A 351 0.00 -3.56 3.53
N PHE A 352 -0.64 -2.71 4.34
CA PHE A 352 -1.27 -1.47 3.89
C PHE A 352 -0.26 -0.49 3.28
N CYS A 353 0.94 -0.34 3.89
CA CYS A 353 2.01 0.50 3.38
C CYS A 353 2.48 0.07 1.98
N ILE A 354 2.60 -1.25 1.73
CA ILE A 354 2.98 -1.76 0.41
C ILE A 354 1.91 -1.40 -0.63
N ILE A 355 0.63 -1.61 -0.32
CA ILE A 355 -0.47 -1.24 -1.23
C ILE A 355 -0.50 0.27 -1.48
N GLY A 356 -0.33 1.08 -0.43
CA GLY A 356 -0.25 2.53 -0.58
C GLY A 356 0.92 2.98 -1.46
N CYS A 357 2.10 2.38 -1.27
CA CYS A 357 3.27 2.62 -2.12
C CYS A 357 2.96 2.33 -3.61
N LEU A 358 2.24 1.24 -3.91
CA LEU A 358 1.82 0.94 -5.28
C LEU A 358 0.83 1.97 -5.85
N ILE A 359 -0.08 2.51 -5.02
CA ILE A 359 -1.03 3.57 -5.41
C ILE A 359 -0.29 4.89 -5.69
N PHE A 360 0.79 5.18 -4.95
CA PHE A 360 1.66 6.35 -5.12
C PHE A 360 2.89 6.05 -6.00
N ASN A 361 2.75 5.18 -7.02
CA ASN A 361 3.76 4.91 -8.06
C ASN A 361 5.13 4.47 -7.56
N GLY A 362 5.19 3.74 -6.45
CA GLY A 362 6.45 3.25 -5.89
C GLY A 362 7.21 4.27 -5.03
N ASP A 363 6.54 5.30 -4.53
CA ASP A 363 7.15 6.32 -3.68
C ASP A 363 7.70 5.71 -2.38
N VAL A 364 9.03 5.68 -2.25
CA VAL A 364 9.73 5.11 -1.10
C VAL A 364 9.60 6.00 0.14
N ILE A 365 9.49 7.32 -0.04
CA ILE A 365 9.27 8.27 1.06
C ILE A 365 7.91 8.01 1.68
N PHE A 366 6.88 7.83 0.85
CA PHE A 366 5.55 7.42 1.29
C PHE A 366 5.60 6.11 2.11
N LEU A 367 6.31 5.09 1.58
CA LEU A 367 6.42 3.78 2.25
C LEU A 367 7.05 3.91 3.65
N MET A 368 8.20 4.57 3.75
CA MET A 368 8.93 4.76 5.00
C MET A 368 8.14 5.60 6.00
N TYR A 369 7.56 6.71 5.55
CA TYR A 369 6.73 7.57 6.38
C TYR A 369 5.53 6.82 6.96
N THR A 370 4.74 6.16 6.11
CA THR A 370 3.51 5.46 6.53
C THR A 370 3.82 4.28 7.43
N LEU A 371 4.90 3.53 7.16
CA LEU A 371 5.31 2.40 7.98
C LEU A 371 5.66 2.85 9.41
N LEU A 372 6.46 3.91 9.54
CA LEU A 372 6.87 4.45 10.84
C LEU A 372 5.69 5.07 11.60
N VAL A 373 4.94 5.98 10.96
CA VAL A 373 3.81 6.67 11.58
C VAL A 373 2.70 5.69 11.98
N GLY A 374 2.36 4.74 11.12
CA GLY A 374 1.33 3.74 11.42
C GLY A 374 1.76 2.78 12.53
N THR A 375 3.00 2.29 12.51
CA THR A 375 3.52 1.39 13.54
C THR A 375 3.57 2.07 14.90
N MET A 376 4.12 3.29 14.96
CA MET A 376 4.17 4.05 16.22
C MET A 376 2.77 4.46 16.68
N GLY A 377 1.87 4.80 15.77
CA GLY A 377 0.47 5.05 16.08
C GLY A 377 -0.21 3.83 16.72
N ALA A 378 -0.02 2.64 16.17
CA ALA A 378 -0.57 1.39 16.72
C ALA A 378 -0.02 1.07 18.13
N LEU A 379 1.24 1.44 18.42
CA LEU A 379 1.87 1.21 19.71
C LEU A 379 1.40 2.22 20.77
N LEU A 380 1.26 3.49 20.41
CA LEU A 380 0.99 4.57 21.34
C LEU A 380 -0.49 4.74 21.67
N ILE A 381 -1.38 4.46 20.71
CA ILE A 381 -2.81 4.74 20.84
C ILE A 381 -3.49 3.98 21.98
N GLN A 382 -3.00 2.81 22.36
CA GLN A 382 -3.55 2.02 23.48
C GLN A 382 -3.44 2.74 24.84
N LYS A 383 -2.53 3.70 25.00
CA LYS A 383 -2.44 4.49 26.22
C LYS A 383 -3.58 5.51 26.35
N THR A 384 -4.37 5.73 25.29
CA THR A 384 -5.48 6.70 25.31
C THR A 384 -6.74 6.18 26.01
N ASP A 385 -6.75 4.98 26.58
CA ASP A 385 -7.81 4.47 27.43
C ASP A 385 -8.13 5.44 28.59
N GLN A 386 -7.13 6.21 29.04
CA GLN A 386 -7.32 7.30 29.96
C GLN A 386 -7.23 8.64 29.21
N ARG A 387 -8.26 9.47 29.31
CA ARG A 387 -8.38 10.78 28.61
C ARG A 387 -7.16 11.68 28.76
N LYS A 388 -6.46 11.62 29.92
CA LYS A 388 -5.26 12.41 30.18
C LYS A 388 -4.10 12.14 29.22
N TYR A 389 -4.07 10.98 28.56
CA TYR A 389 -2.99 10.61 27.63
C TYR A 389 -3.29 10.97 26.17
N ILE A 390 -4.52 11.38 25.80
CA ILE A 390 -4.88 11.70 24.43
C ILE A 390 -4.00 12.82 23.86
N MET A 391 -3.88 13.94 24.59
CA MET A 391 -3.06 15.08 24.16
C MET A 391 -1.56 14.78 24.10
N PRO A 392 -0.94 14.15 25.12
CA PRO A 392 0.44 13.68 25.01
C PRO A 392 0.70 12.76 23.83
N VAL A 393 -0.18 11.78 23.57
CA VAL A 393 -0.05 10.87 22.44
C VAL A 393 -0.16 11.64 21.12
N ALA A 394 -1.09 12.59 21.00
CA ALA A 394 -1.22 13.41 19.81
C ALA A 394 0.04 14.26 19.56
N GLY A 395 0.63 14.85 20.61
CA GLY A 395 1.89 15.60 20.51
C GLY A 395 3.08 14.73 20.08
N VAL A 396 3.20 13.53 20.65
CA VAL A 396 4.24 12.57 20.26
C VAL A 396 4.05 12.10 18.81
N MET A 397 2.81 11.88 18.39
CA MET A 397 2.51 11.50 17.00
C MET A 397 2.82 12.63 16.01
N ALA A 398 2.57 13.88 16.38
CA ALA A 398 2.98 15.04 15.58
C ALA A 398 4.50 15.07 15.37
N LEU A 399 5.25 14.89 16.46
CA LEU A 399 6.72 14.87 16.43
C LEU A 399 7.26 13.72 15.57
N ILE A 400 6.73 12.50 15.75
CA ILE A 400 7.13 11.32 14.98
C ILE A 400 6.81 11.54 13.50
N SER A 401 5.63 12.04 13.16
CA SER A 401 5.22 12.30 11.79
C SER A 401 6.12 13.35 11.12
N PHE A 402 6.43 14.43 11.84
CA PHE A 402 7.36 15.46 11.38
C PHE A 402 8.75 14.86 11.10
N ILE A 403 9.35 14.20 12.09
CA ILE A 403 10.71 13.65 11.99
C ILE A 403 10.77 12.60 10.90
N SER A 404 9.76 11.71 10.80
CA SER A 404 9.74 10.65 9.77
C SER A 404 9.71 11.23 8.36
N MET A 405 8.87 12.24 8.10
CA MET A 405 8.80 12.89 6.80
C MET A 405 10.07 13.67 6.48
N PHE A 406 10.53 14.47 7.44
CA PHE A 406 11.71 15.30 7.26
C PHE A 406 12.98 14.45 7.01
N SER A 407 13.18 13.40 7.81
CA SER A 407 14.34 12.50 7.65
C SER A 407 14.30 11.72 6.34
N ALA A 408 13.13 11.20 5.95
CA ALA A 408 12.99 10.48 4.68
C ALA A 408 13.24 11.41 3.48
N GLY A 409 12.68 12.63 3.51
CA GLY A 409 12.91 13.61 2.46
C GLY A 409 14.39 14.03 2.37
N LEU A 410 15.05 14.32 3.50
CA LEU A 410 16.49 14.64 3.49
C LEU A 410 17.34 13.54 2.89
N PHE A 411 16.97 12.28 3.14
CA PHE A 411 17.73 11.12 2.65
C PHE A 411 17.49 10.83 1.17
N PHE A 412 16.23 10.87 0.72
CA PHE A 412 15.87 10.46 -0.64
C PHE A 412 15.86 11.62 -1.66
N GLU A 413 15.59 12.87 -1.23
CA GLU A 413 15.60 14.05 -2.11
C GLU A 413 16.97 14.75 -2.18
N ASN A 414 17.99 14.18 -1.53
CA ASN A 414 19.37 14.69 -1.50
C ASN A 414 19.52 16.13 -1.00
N GLY A 415 18.69 16.57 -0.08
CA GLY A 415 18.88 17.85 0.57
C GLY A 415 17.63 18.51 1.15
N TYR A 416 17.84 19.70 1.68
CA TYR A 416 16.78 20.54 2.26
C TYR A 416 16.07 21.33 1.17
N SER A 417 14.74 21.32 1.20
CA SER A 417 13.89 22.24 0.43
C SER A 417 12.81 22.86 1.32
N ALA A 418 12.33 24.05 0.97
CA ALA A 418 11.20 24.65 1.66
C ALA A 418 9.93 23.78 1.54
N GLY A 419 9.76 23.10 0.41
CA GLY A 419 8.67 22.13 0.17
C GLY A 419 8.71 20.97 1.15
N LEU A 420 9.88 20.39 1.42
CA LEU A 420 10.07 19.32 2.41
C LEU A 420 9.66 19.77 3.82
N LEU A 421 10.02 21.00 4.22
CA LEU A 421 9.60 21.54 5.52
C LEU A 421 8.08 21.66 5.61
N VAL A 422 7.43 22.16 4.57
CA VAL A 422 5.96 22.30 4.50
C VAL A 422 5.29 20.93 4.56
N GLN A 423 5.76 19.93 3.82
CA GLN A 423 5.25 18.57 3.88
C GLN A 423 5.41 17.95 5.26
N SER A 424 6.55 18.18 5.91
CA SER A 424 6.81 17.69 7.27
C SER A 424 5.86 18.32 8.30
N LEU A 425 5.54 19.61 8.15
CA LEU A 425 4.55 20.31 8.98
C LEU A 425 3.14 19.76 8.75
N PHE A 426 2.75 19.49 7.50
CA PHE A 426 1.48 18.82 7.22
C PHE A 426 1.44 17.42 7.85
N GLY A 427 2.53 16.66 7.79
CA GLY A 427 2.66 15.39 8.47
C GLY A 427 2.42 15.50 9.98
N ALA A 428 3.00 16.52 10.63
CA ALA A 428 2.78 16.77 12.06
C ALA A 428 1.31 17.06 12.39
N VAL A 429 0.67 17.92 11.62
CA VAL A 429 -0.77 18.23 11.78
C VAL A 429 -1.61 16.97 11.59
N MET A 430 -1.33 16.17 10.55
CA MET A 430 -2.07 14.93 10.30
C MET A 430 -1.78 13.82 11.32
N GLY A 431 -0.63 13.86 11.99
CA GLY A 431 -0.36 13.04 13.16
C GLY A 431 -1.33 13.31 14.30
N ILE A 432 -1.59 14.58 14.63
CA ILE A 432 -2.61 15.00 15.62
C ILE A 432 -4.01 14.61 15.15
N VAL A 433 -4.36 14.95 13.90
CA VAL A 433 -5.67 14.67 13.30
C VAL A 433 -5.98 13.17 13.32
N SER A 434 -4.98 12.31 13.05
CA SER A 434 -5.14 10.86 13.11
C SER A 434 -5.57 10.38 14.50
N VAL A 435 -4.97 10.92 15.58
CA VAL A 435 -5.33 10.56 16.96
C VAL A 435 -6.74 11.05 17.29
N ILE A 436 -7.07 12.30 16.94
CA ILE A 436 -8.39 12.89 17.19
C ILE A 436 -9.49 12.08 16.46
N ILE A 437 -9.29 11.74 15.18
CA ILE A 437 -10.25 10.96 14.41
C ILE A 437 -10.33 9.53 14.96
N ALA A 438 -9.21 8.89 15.30
CA ALA A 438 -9.21 7.53 15.84
C ALA A 438 -10.03 7.43 17.13
N VAL A 439 -9.79 8.33 18.11
CA VAL A 439 -10.52 8.34 19.37
C VAL A 439 -11.95 8.84 19.21
N GLY A 440 -12.16 9.91 18.44
CA GLY A 440 -13.48 10.51 18.24
C GLY A 440 -14.46 9.65 17.45
N SER A 441 -13.96 8.83 16.48
CA SER A 441 -14.79 7.92 15.70
C SER A 441 -15.03 6.57 16.39
N LEU A 442 -14.34 6.27 17.51
CA LEU A 442 -14.42 4.99 18.20
C LEU A 442 -15.86 4.53 18.53
N PRO A 443 -16.75 5.39 19.09
CA PRO A 443 -18.12 4.98 19.39
C PRO A 443 -18.91 4.55 18.15
N PHE A 444 -18.65 5.18 17.01
CA PHE A 444 -19.27 4.76 15.74
C PHE A 444 -18.85 3.34 15.34
N TRP A 445 -17.55 3.03 15.40
CA TRP A 445 -17.04 1.70 15.06
C TRP A 445 -17.53 0.63 16.04
N GLU A 446 -17.57 0.96 17.35
CA GLU A 446 -18.09 0.08 18.40
C GLU A 446 -19.56 -0.26 18.16
N ALA A 447 -20.38 0.71 17.82
CA ALA A 447 -21.80 0.51 17.54
C ALA A 447 -22.02 -0.26 16.23
N ALA A 448 -21.31 0.09 15.14
CA ALA A 448 -21.52 -0.51 13.82
C ALA A 448 -21.08 -1.98 13.74
N PHE A 449 -20.06 -2.37 14.52
CA PHE A 449 -19.45 -3.70 14.47
C PHE A 449 -19.57 -4.51 15.77
N GLU A 450 -20.33 -4.01 16.74
CA GLU A 450 -20.47 -4.62 18.08
C GLU A 450 -19.09 -4.91 18.72
N ALA A 451 -18.14 -4.00 18.53
CA ALA A 451 -16.79 -4.18 19.07
C ALA A 451 -16.79 -3.94 20.58
N ASN A 452 -16.13 -4.86 21.31
CA ASN A 452 -16.05 -4.81 22.77
C ASN A 452 -14.70 -4.24 23.22
N THR A 453 -14.51 -2.95 23.01
CA THR A 453 -13.27 -2.27 23.44
C THR A 453 -13.24 -2.14 24.96
N PRO A 454 -12.04 -2.04 25.57
CA PRO A 454 -11.91 -1.76 27.00
C PRO A 454 -12.68 -0.49 27.41
N HIS A 455 -12.71 0.52 26.54
CA HIS A 455 -13.41 1.78 26.81
C HIS A 455 -14.91 1.59 26.93
N ARG A 456 -15.55 0.88 26.00
CA ARG A 456 -16.99 0.55 26.05
C ARG A 456 -17.34 -0.29 27.30
N LEU A 457 -16.48 -1.28 27.63
CA LEU A 457 -16.69 -2.13 28.80
C LEU A 457 -16.58 -1.34 30.12
N LEU A 458 -15.64 -0.39 30.21
CA LEU A 458 -15.52 0.51 31.37
C LEU A 458 -16.72 1.46 31.47
N GLU A 459 -17.23 1.97 30.36
CA GLU A 459 -18.43 2.80 30.35
C GLU A 459 -19.66 2.04 30.89
N LEU A 460 -19.80 0.75 30.57
CA LEU A 460 -20.84 -0.11 31.12
C LEU A 460 -20.74 -0.29 32.62
N THR A 461 -19.57 -0.15 33.24
CA THR A 461 -19.39 -0.26 34.70
C THR A 461 -19.73 1.04 35.45
N ASN A 462 -20.14 2.10 34.75
CA ASN A 462 -20.54 3.36 35.37
C ASN A 462 -21.86 3.17 36.15
N PRO A 463 -21.90 3.48 37.46
CA PRO A 463 -23.12 3.36 38.28
C PRO A 463 -24.31 4.20 37.77
N ASN A 464 -24.05 5.24 36.97
CA ASN A 464 -25.11 6.05 36.36
C ASN A 464 -25.75 5.39 35.14
N ASN A 465 -25.25 4.24 34.68
CA ASN A 465 -25.91 3.45 33.65
C ASN A 465 -27.31 3.07 34.13
N GLU A 466 -28.31 3.24 33.28
CA GLU A 466 -29.71 3.09 33.64
C GLU A 466 -30.01 1.76 34.34
N LEU A 467 -29.51 0.65 33.79
CA LEU A 467 -29.77 -0.68 34.33
C LEU A 467 -29.04 -0.91 35.67
N LEU A 468 -27.80 -0.44 35.83
CA LEU A 468 -27.10 -0.52 37.12
C LEU A 468 -27.72 0.38 38.18
N ARG A 469 -28.21 1.55 37.79
CA ARG A 469 -28.95 2.45 38.66
C ARG A 469 -30.25 1.81 39.14
N ARG A 470 -30.99 1.13 38.25
CA ARG A 470 -32.18 0.34 38.65
C ARG A 470 -31.78 -0.77 39.62
N LEU A 471 -30.71 -1.51 39.36
CA LEU A 471 -30.23 -2.56 40.23
C LEU A 471 -29.88 -2.02 41.63
N MET A 472 -29.25 -0.86 41.71
CA MET A 472 -28.88 -0.19 42.96
C MET A 472 -30.09 0.25 43.79
N ILE A 473 -31.18 0.68 43.14
CA ILE A 473 -32.40 1.21 43.80
C ILE A 473 -33.40 0.09 44.13
N GLU A 474 -33.65 -0.82 43.12
CA GLU A 474 -34.73 -1.81 43.25
C GLU A 474 -34.25 -3.12 43.89
N ALA A 475 -32.93 -3.44 43.80
CA ALA A 475 -32.32 -4.66 44.34
C ALA A 475 -30.95 -4.35 44.96
N PRO A 476 -30.85 -3.55 46.02
CA PRO A 476 -29.60 -3.06 46.57
C PRO A 476 -28.68 -4.20 47.09
N GLY A 477 -29.22 -5.28 47.61
CA GLY A 477 -28.44 -6.46 48.02
C GLY A 477 -27.76 -7.14 46.84
N THR A 478 -28.46 -7.29 45.72
CA THR A 478 -27.90 -7.85 44.46
C THR A 478 -26.85 -6.90 43.89
N TYR A 479 -27.07 -5.59 43.90
CA TYR A 479 -26.06 -4.61 43.46
C TYR A 479 -24.76 -4.72 44.27
N HIS A 480 -24.87 -4.81 45.59
CA HIS A 480 -23.69 -4.95 46.47
C HIS A 480 -22.94 -6.26 46.27
N HIS A 481 -23.69 -7.37 46.08
CA HIS A 481 -23.16 -8.68 45.70
C HIS A 481 -22.38 -8.57 44.38
N SER A 482 -23.00 -8.01 43.33
CA SER A 482 -22.38 -7.83 42.03
C SER A 482 -21.10 -6.99 42.08
N LEU A 483 -21.03 -5.99 42.98
CA LEU A 483 -19.82 -5.19 43.18
C LEU A 483 -18.67 -6.01 43.75
N ILE A 484 -18.95 -6.90 44.73
CA ILE A 484 -17.94 -7.79 45.30
C ILE A 484 -17.48 -8.82 44.29
N VAL A 485 -18.41 -9.46 43.58
CA VAL A 485 -18.13 -10.40 42.48
C VAL A 485 -17.27 -9.75 41.41
N ALA A 486 -17.54 -8.47 41.06
CA ALA A 486 -16.77 -7.71 40.10
C ALA A 486 -15.30 -7.50 40.56
N ASN A 487 -15.07 -7.20 41.83
CA ASN A 487 -13.73 -7.04 42.37
C ASN A 487 -12.95 -8.39 42.37
N LEU A 488 -13.63 -9.47 42.74
CA LEU A 488 -13.05 -10.83 42.68
C LEU A 488 -12.69 -11.21 41.25
N ALA A 489 -13.64 -11.04 40.32
CA ALA A 489 -13.48 -11.39 38.90
C ALA A 489 -12.39 -10.56 38.22
N GLU A 490 -12.35 -9.25 38.44
CA GLU A 490 -11.32 -8.36 37.90
C GLU A 490 -9.93 -8.77 38.37
N THR A 491 -9.76 -9.00 39.68
CA THR A 491 -8.46 -9.39 40.26
C THR A 491 -8.00 -10.74 39.70
N ALA A 492 -8.88 -11.73 39.66
CA ALA A 492 -8.57 -13.03 39.11
C ALA A 492 -8.22 -12.97 37.60
N ALA A 493 -8.99 -12.19 36.82
CA ALA A 493 -8.73 -12.01 35.40
C ALA A 493 -7.36 -11.34 35.16
N TYR A 494 -6.98 -10.37 36.01
CA TYR A 494 -5.68 -9.69 35.95
C TYR A 494 -4.52 -10.69 36.18
N GLU A 495 -4.61 -11.50 37.20
CA GLU A 495 -3.53 -12.43 37.59
C GLU A 495 -3.28 -13.53 36.55
N ILE A 496 -4.30 -13.93 35.76
CA ILE A 496 -4.16 -14.92 34.69
C ILE A 496 -4.05 -14.29 33.27
N GLY A 497 -3.98 -12.95 33.16
CA GLY A 497 -3.90 -12.25 31.87
C GLY A 497 -5.15 -12.40 30.99
N ALA A 498 -6.34 -12.57 31.60
CA ALA A 498 -7.63 -12.52 30.92
C ALA A 498 -8.14 -11.05 30.79
N ASN A 499 -9.29 -10.85 30.17
CA ASN A 499 -9.85 -9.50 29.98
C ASN A 499 -10.50 -8.98 31.27
N THR A 500 -9.77 -8.16 32.02
CA THR A 500 -10.20 -7.60 33.31
C THR A 500 -11.46 -6.73 33.20
N ALA A 501 -11.55 -5.89 32.15
CA ALA A 501 -12.70 -5.04 31.92
C ALA A 501 -13.97 -5.84 31.61
N LEU A 502 -13.83 -6.94 30.85
CA LEU A 502 -14.95 -7.84 30.53
C LEU A 502 -15.42 -8.62 31.76
N ALA A 503 -14.47 -9.16 32.56
CA ALA A 503 -14.80 -9.88 33.78
C ALA A 503 -15.53 -8.96 34.78
N ARG A 504 -15.04 -7.73 34.97
CA ARG A 504 -15.66 -6.72 35.81
C ARG A 504 -17.05 -6.33 35.31
N ALA A 505 -17.20 -5.95 34.04
CA ALA A 505 -18.46 -5.55 33.47
C ALA A 505 -19.47 -6.72 33.49
N GLY A 506 -19.04 -7.93 33.12
CA GLY A 506 -19.88 -9.14 33.18
C GLY A 506 -20.40 -9.40 34.60
N ALA A 507 -19.55 -9.26 35.61
CA ALA A 507 -19.93 -9.41 37.00
C ALA A 507 -20.94 -8.36 37.48
N TYR A 508 -20.87 -7.11 37.01
CA TYR A 508 -21.89 -6.09 37.37
C TYR A 508 -23.29 -6.47 36.84
N TYR A 509 -23.36 -7.14 35.69
CA TYR A 509 -24.62 -7.42 35.01
C TYR A 509 -25.10 -8.86 35.15
N HIS A 510 -24.30 -9.80 35.71
CA HIS A 510 -24.65 -11.24 35.70
C HIS A 510 -26.03 -11.52 36.29
N ASP A 511 -26.43 -10.76 37.28
CA ASP A 511 -27.61 -10.94 38.11
C ASP A 511 -28.76 -9.94 37.85
N ILE A 512 -28.74 -9.19 36.75
CA ILE A 512 -29.76 -8.18 36.44
C ILE A 512 -31.19 -8.79 36.32
N GLY A 513 -31.30 -10.08 36.00
CA GLY A 513 -32.56 -10.77 35.92
C GLY A 513 -33.33 -10.86 37.25
N LYS A 514 -32.62 -10.66 38.40
CA LYS A 514 -33.22 -10.58 39.73
C LYS A 514 -34.12 -9.33 39.92
N LEU A 515 -33.91 -8.30 39.07
CA LEU A 515 -34.76 -7.10 39.04
C LEU A 515 -36.25 -7.38 38.80
N LYS A 516 -36.60 -8.49 38.16
CA LYS A 516 -37.97 -8.84 37.91
C LYS A 516 -38.75 -9.16 39.21
N HIS A 517 -38.10 -9.81 40.15
CA HIS A 517 -38.67 -10.20 41.44
C HIS A 517 -37.57 -10.14 42.54
N PRO A 518 -37.11 -8.94 42.98
CA PRO A 518 -36.00 -8.81 43.89
C PRO A 518 -36.17 -9.56 45.21
N GLN A 519 -37.39 -9.56 45.78
CA GLN A 519 -37.69 -10.17 47.06
C GLN A 519 -37.58 -11.70 47.06
N MET A 520 -37.52 -12.34 45.92
CA MET A 520 -37.27 -13.80 45.79
C MET A 520 -35.83 -14.18 46.12
N PHE A 521 -34.95 -13.22 46.24
CA PHE A 521 -33.51 -13.47 46.51
C PHE A 521 -33.15 -12.99 47.90
N SER A 522 -32.50 -13.87 48.69
CA SER A 522 -32.23 -13.68 50.13
C SER A 522 -31.46 -12.39 50.44
N GLU A 523 -30.59 -11.94 49.58
CA GLU A 523 -29.83 -10.71 49.73
C GLU A 523 -30.67 -9.42 49.68
N ASN A 524 -31.90 -9.48 49.17
CA ASN A 524 -32.86 -8.35 49.12
C ASN A 524 -34.02 -8.51 50.08
N GLN A 525 -34.07 -9.58 50.90
CA GLN A 525 -35.14 -9.83 51.85
C GLN A 525 -34.89 -9.05 53.18
N ALA A 526 -35.99 -8.57 53.78
CA ALA A 526 -35.96 -7.85 55.05
C ALA A 526 -36.61 -8.72 56.17
N GLY A 527 -35.95 -9.81 56.56
CA GLY A 527 -36.34 -10.60 57.73
C GLY A 527 -37.39 -11.70 57.55
N TYR A 528 -38.01 -11.80 56.35
CA TYR A 528 -38.95 -12.87 56.02
C TYR A 528 -38.54 -13.55 54.70
N ASN A 529 -38.41 -14.88 54.72
CA ASN A 529 -38.02 -15.63 53.54
C ASN A 529 -39.23 -16.23 52.82
N ILE A 530 -39.56 -15.70 51.68
CA ILE A 530 -40.71 -16.10 50.87
C ILE A 530 -40.68 -17.61 50.50
N HIS A 531 -39.49 -18.18 50.42
CA HIS A 531 -39.32 -19.62 50.08
C HIS A 531 -39.68 -20.59 51.20
N ASP A 532 -39.99 -20.07 52.39
CA ASP A 532 -40.48 -20.92 53.49
C ASP A 532 -41.91 -21.36 53.27
N ASP A 533 -42.70 -20.53 52.52
CA ASP A 533 -44.12 -20.82 52.19
C ASP A 533 -44.27 -21.48 50.80
N LEU A 534 -43.21 -21.67 50.06
CA LEU A 534 -43.23 -22.26 48.70
C LEU A 534 -42.71 -23.69 48.72
N SER A 535 -43.23 -24.51 47.79
CA SER A 535 -42.66 -25.84 47.58
C SER A 535 -41.24 -25.74 47.05
N PRO A 536 -40.34 -26.71 47.34
CA PRO A 536 -38.98 -26.74 46.87
C PRO A 536 -38.86 -26.59 45.33
N GLU A 537 -39.78 -27.21 44.55
CA GLU A 537 -39.78 -27.14 43.08
C GLU A 537 -40.10 -25.72 42.59
N THR A 538 -41.14 -25.06 43.22
CA THR A 538 -41.54 -23.72 42.90
C THR A 538 -40.39 -22.75 43.18
N SER A 539 -39.73 -22.89 44.33
CA SER A 539 -38.57 -22.11 44.73
C SER A 539 -37.40 -22.28 43.77
N ALA A 540 -37.06 -23.52 43.44
CA ALA A 540 -35.99 -23.80 42.45
C ALA A 540 -36.30 -23.21 41.10
N LYS A 541 -37.54 -23.33 40.59
CA LYS A 541 -37.99 -22.77 39.32
C LYS A 541 -37.89 -21.25 39.28
N LEU A 542 -38.30 -20.57 40.36
CA LEU A 542 -38.21 -19.09 40.45
C LEU A 542 -36.74 -18.62 40.42
N ILE A 543 -35.87 -19.31 41.17
CA ILE A 543 -34.43 -18.97 41.21
C ILE A 543 -33.75 -19.25 39.87
N THR A 544 -33.98 -20.44 39.28
CA THR A 544 -33.32 -20.83 38.02
C THR A 544 -33.76 -19.99 36.80
N GLN A 545 -34.81 -19.19 36.91
CA GLN A 545 -35.27 -18.31 35.80
C GLN A 545 -34.46 -17.03 35.65
N HIS A 546 -33.75 -16.52 36.70
CA HIS A 546 -33.12 -15.20 36.60
C HIS A 546 -32.08 -15.09 35.49
N PRO A 547 -31.23 -16.09 35.14
CA PRO A 547 -30.32 -15.91 34.01
C PRO A 547 -31.05 -15.69 32.70
N LYS A 548 -32.15 -16.42 32.47
CA LYS A 548 -33.00 -16.24 31.28
C LYS A 548 -33.63 -14.85 31.21
N THR A 549 -34.20 -14.42 32.32
CA THR A 549 -34.78 -13.06 32.46
C THR A 549 -33.70 -11.99 32.28
N GLY A 550 -32.51 -12.21 32.83
CA GLY A 550 -31.36 -11.33 32.65
C GLY A 550 -30.92 -11.18 31.19
N VAL A 551 -30.93 -12.30 30.44
CA VAL A 551 -30.66 -12.28 28.99
C VAL A 551 -31.71 -11.45 28.24
N GLU A 552 -33.01 -11.64 28.55
CA GLU A 552 -34.11 -10.89 27.92
C GLU A 552 -33.94 -9.38 28.20
N MET A 553 -33.71 -9.02 29.44
CA MET A 553 -33.47 -7.64 29.88
C MET A 553 -32.19 -7.04 29.26
N GLY A 554 -31.09 -7.80 29.22
CA GLY A 554 -29.85 -7.36 28.62
C GLY A 554 -29.97 -7.08 27.11
N LEU A 555 -30.79 -7.85 26.39
CA LEU A 555 -31.09 -7.61 24.99
C LEU A 555 -31.96 -6.34 24.80
N GLU A 556 -32.95 -6.12 25.66
CA GLU A 556 -33.81 -4.93 25.65
C GLU A 556 -32.99 -3.64 25.86
N TYR A 557 -32.01 -3.67 26.78
CA TYR A 557 -31.15 -2.53 27.08
C TYR A 557 -29.90 -2.45 26.19
N GLY A 558 -29.80 -3.29 25.15
CA GLY A 558 -28.72 -3.23 24.17
C GLY A 558 -27.33 -3.59 24.70
N LEU A 559 -27.23 -4.44 25.75
CA LEU A 559 -25.96 -4.90 26.26
C LEU A 559 -25.17 -5.69 25.20
N PRO A 560 -23.83 -5.57 25.18
CA PRO A 560 -23.00 -6.35 24.29
C PRO A 560 -23.21 -7.87 24.46
N ARG A 561 -23.15 -8.62 23.36
CA ARG A 561 -23.34 -10.09 23.38
C ARG A 561 -22.45 -10.81 24.39
N VAL A 562 -21.20 -10.36 24.54
CA VAL A 562 -20.25 -10.97 25.51
C VAL A 562 -20.72 -10.81 26.96
N ILE A 563 -21.42 -9.74 27.30
CA ILE A 563 -22.06 -9.55 28.62
C ILE A 563 -23.28 -10.45 28.74
N ILE A 564 -24.12 -10.50 27.68
CA ILE A 564 -25.30 -11.39 27.64
C ILE A 564 -24.91 -12.88 27.76
N ASP A 565 -23.77 -13.28 27.18
CA ASP A 565 -23.26 -14.63 27.33
C ASP A 565 -22.83 -14.91 28.79
N ILE A 566 -22.17 -13.97 29.46
CA ILE A 566 -21.85 -14.08 30.90
C ILE A 566 -23.14 -14.20 31.74
N ILE A 567 -24.16 -13.37 31.50
CA ILE A 567 -25.48 -13.44 32.17
C ILE A 567 -26.10 -14.82 31.97
N ARG A 568 -26.01 -15.42 30.79
CA ARG A 568 -26.57 -16.73 30.47
C ARG A 568 -25.80 -17.87 31.14
N GLU A 569 -24.49 -17.73 31.29
CA GLU A 569 -23.53 -18.79 31.59
C GLU A 569 -23.10 -18.85 33.07
N HIS A 570 -23.32 -17.78 33.85
CA HIS A 570 -22.74 -17.65 35.21
C HIS A 570 -23.16 -18.74 36.19
N HIS A 571 -24.28 -19.43 35.98
CA HIS A 571 -24.66 -20.63 36.72
C HIS A 571 -24.54 -21.94 35.93
N GLY A 572 -24.31 -21.85 34.61
CA GLY A 572 -24.19 -23.02 33.74
C GLY A 572 -25.39 -23.95 33.80
N THR A 573 -25.14 -25.20 34.13
CA THR A 573 -26.16 -26.23 34.39
C THR A 573 -26.11 -26.71 35.85
N GLY A 574 -25.55 -25.87 36.75
CA GLY A 574 -25.34 -26.21 38.14
C GLY A 574 -26.62 -26.53 38.91
N LEU A 575 -26.49 -27.33 39.99
CA LEU A 575 -27.58 -27.77 40.84
C LEU A 575 -27.87 -26.74 41.94
N VAL A 576 -29.15 -26.39 42.14
CA VAL A 576 -29.63 -25.60 43.29
C VAL A 576 -29.73 -26.51 44.51
N LYS A 577 -28.54 -26.83 45.09
CA LYS A 577 -28.36 -27.86 46.10
C LYS A 577 -29.31 -27.73 47.30
N TYR A 578 -29.61 -26.50 47.78
CA TYR A 578 -30.44 -26.26 48.93
C TYR A 578 -31.87 -26.79 48.73
N PHE A 579 -32.54 -26.44 47.64
CA PHE A 579 -33.90 -26.86 47.35
C PHE A 579 -33.98 -28.30 46.92
N TYR A 580 -32.96 -28.84 46.24
CA TYR A 580 -32.84 -30.22 45.94
C TYR A 580 -32.80 -31.10 47.23
N PHE A 581 -31.95 -30.74 48.18
CA PHE A 581 -31.88 -31.43 49.47
C PHE A 581 -33.15 -31.27 50.30
N LYS A 582 -33.79 -30.07 50.26
CA LYS A 582 -35.09 -29.84 50.91
C LYS A 582 -36.15 -30.79 50.34
N ALA A 583 -36.22 -30.92 49.01
CA ALA A 583 -37.13 -31.82 48.32
C ALA A 583 -36.85 -33.31 48.62
N LEU A 584 -35.62 -33.74 48.64
CA LEU A 584 -35.23 -35.11 49.02
C LEU A 584 -35.69 -35.48 50.42
N LYS A 585 -35.59 -34.52 51.36
CA LYS A 585 -36.05 -34.73 52.73
C LYS A 585 -37.58 -34.76 52.85
N GLU A 586 -38.26 -33.94 52.03
CA GLU A 586 -39.72 -33.79 52.14
C GLU A 586 -40.46 -34.88 51.37
N TYR A 587 -39.99 -35.26 50.17
CA TYR A 587 -40.71 -36.18 49.27
C TYR A 587 -40.03 -37.55 49.12
N GLY A 588 -38.80 -37.72 49.56
CA GLY A 588 -38.00 -38.94 49.36
C GLY A 588 -37.31 -39.02 48.01
N ALA A 589 -36.22 -39.80 47.93
CA ALA A 589 -35.35 -39.89 46.77
C ALA A 589 -36.03 -40.43 45.50
N ASP A 590 -37.03 -41.30 45.66
CA ASP A 590 -37.76 -41.93 44.53
C ASP A 590 -38.68 -40.97 43.78
N LYS A 591 -39.00 -39.79 44.33
CA LYS A 591 -39.96 -38.82 43.79
C LYS A 591 -39.31 -37.49 43.34
N VAL A 592 -38.00 -37.36 43.46
CA VAL A 592 -37.27 -36.14 43.16
C VAL A 592 -36.28 -36.35 42.08
N THR A 593 -36.40 -35.64 40.97
CA THR A 593 -35.52 -35.68 39.81
C THR A 593 -34.51 -34.53 39.90
N GLU A 594 -33.24 -34.79 39.86
CA GLU A 594 -32.16 -33.77 39.99
C GLU A 594 -32.26 -32.68 38.89
N GLU A 595 -32.64 -33.06 37.64
CA GLU A 595 -32.75 -32.16 36.50
C GLU A 595 -33.74 -31.02 36.74
N GLU A 596 -34.76 -31.23 37.57
CA GLU A 596 -35.77 -30.19 37.91
C GLU A 596 -35.20 -29.06 38.77
N TYR A 597 -34.07 -29.36 39.43
CA TYR A 597 -33.39 -28.42 40.33
C TYR A 597 -32.08 -27.89 39.72
N ARG A 598 -31.77 -28.21 38.44
CA ARG A 598 -30.62 -27.69 37.73
C ARG A 598 -30.99 -26.46 36.90
N TYR A 599 -30.03 -25.54 36.80
CA TYR A 599 -30.14 -24.40 35.85
C TYR A 599 -30.19 -24.91 34.42
N GLN A 600 -31.07 -24.28 33.61
CA GLN A 600 -31.21 -24.59 32.18
C GLN A 600 -30.37 -23.69 31.30
N GLY A 601 -29.21 -23.28 31.80
CA GLY A 601 -28.25 -22.42 31.09
C GLY A 601 -27.29 -23.17 30.19
N THR A 602 -26.21 -22.55 29.84
CA THR A 602 -25.06 -23.13 29.14
C THR A 602 -23.81 -22.94 29.99
N ILE A 603 -22.93 -23.95 30.00
CA ILE A 603 -21.67 -23.86 30.73
C ILE A 603 -20.79 -22.74 30.15
N PRO A 604 -19.93 -22.08 30.93
CA PRO A 604 -19.06 -21.00 30.49
C PRO A 604 -18.27 -21.31 29.24
N SER A 605 -18.36 -20.42 28.27
CA SER A 605 -17.71 -20.53 26.94
C SER A 605 -16.44 -19.67 26.81
N SER A 606 -16.09 -18.91 27.84
CA SER A 606 -14.91 -18.07 27.92
C SER A 606 -14.28 -18.10 29.31
N ARG A 607 -13.00 -17.70 29.39
CA ARG A 607 -12.28 -17.58 30.67
C ARG A 607 -12.96 -16.61 31.62
N GLU A 608 -13.42 -15.47 31.08
CA GLU A 608 -14.10 -14.42 31.85
C GLU A 608 -15.45 -14.89 32.41
N SER A 609 -16.24 -15.62 31.60
CA SER A 609 -17.51 -16.17 32.04
C SER A 609 -17.30 -17.20 33.18
N ALA A 610 -16.29 -18.07 33.08
CA ALA A 610 -15.95 -19.02 34.10
C ALA A 610 -15.45 -18.33 35.39
N ILE A 611 -14.63 -17.28 35.27
CA ILE A 611 -14.18 -16.49 36.42
C ILE A 611 -15.37 -15.87 37.15
N VAL A 612 -16.36 -15.31 36.43
CA VAL A 612 -17.57 -14.73 37.04
C VAL A 612 -18.38 -15.83 37.74
N MET A 613 -18.58 -17.02 37.12
CA MET A 613 -19.24 -18.17 37.77
C MET A 613 -18.54 -18.56 39.09
N LEU A 614 -17.21 -18.66 39.07
CA LEU A 614 -16.45 -19.01 40.26
C LEU A 614 -16.52 -17.90 41.34
N ALA A 615 -16.41 -16.65 40.94
CA ALA A 615 -16.47 -15.50 41.85
C ALA A 615 -17.83 -15.36 42.52
N ASP A 616 -18.93 -15.53 41.76
CA ASP A 616 -20.29 -15.55 42.26
C ASP A 616 -20.51 -16.67 43.29
N THR A 617 -20.14 -17.91 42.91
CA THR A 617 -20.25 -19.07 43.78
C THR A 617 -19.48 -18.91 45.12
N VAL A 618 -18.28 -18.35 45.02
CA VAL A 618 -17.39 -18.19 46.16
C VAL A 618 -17.84 -17.04 47.06
N GLU A 619 -18.29 -15.88 46.48
CA GLU A 619 -18.77 -14.72 47.25
C GLU A 619 -19.94 -15.08 48.15
N ALA A 620 -20.98 -15.69 47.54
CA ALA A 620 -22.19 -16.07 48.29
C ALA A 620 -21.91 -17.00 49.45
N ALA A 621 -21.01 -17.98 49.26
CA ALA A 621 -20.64 -18.93 50.28
C ALA A 621 -19.76 -18.31 51.38
N VAL A 622 -18.71 -17.56 51.02
CA VAL A 622 -17.81 -16.94 51.97
C VAL A 622 -18.55 -15.91 52.87
N ARG A 623 -19.44 -15.11 52.27
CA ARG A 623 -20.29 -14.19 52.98
C ARG A 623 -21.16 -14.88 54.03
N SER A 624 -21.73 -16.05 53.68
CA SER A 624 -22.54 -16.85 54.63
C SER A 624 -21.73 -17.41 55.81
N VAL A 625 -20.47 -17.81 55.56
CA VAL A 625 -19.59 -18.41 56.57
C VAL A 625 -19.04 -17.34 57.52
N LEU A 626 -18.52 -16.25 56.97
CA LEU A 626 -17.99 -15.15 57.78
C LEU A 626 -19.11 -14.39 58.53
N GLY A 627 -20.32 -14.32 57.98
CA GLY A 627 -21.49 -13.78 58.68
C GLY A 627 -21.92 -14.56 59.91
N LYS A 628 -21.48 -15.83 60.03
CA LYS A 628 -21.72 -16.70 61.17
C LYS A 628 -20.54 -16.69 62.19
N GLY A 629 -19.53 -15.82 61.95
CA GLY A 629 -18.38 -15.68 62.86
C GLY A 629 -17.30 -16.75 62.69
N GLN A 630 -17.27 -17.46 61.57
CA GLN A 630 -16.22 -18.40 61.21
C GLN A 630 -14.94 -17.72 60.75
N THR A 631 -13.82 -18.45 60.78
CA THR A 631 -12.50 -17.92 60.47
C THR A 631 -12.24 -17.79 58.97
N LEU A 632 -11.26 -16.98 58.63
CA LEU A 632 -10.83 -16.78 57.26
C LEU A 632 -10.20 -18.09 56.65
N GLU A 633 -9.57 -18.91 57.49
CA GLU A 633 -9.01 -20.23 57.11
C GLU A 633 -10.11 -21.21 56.69
N GLU A 634 -11.24 -21.20 57.41
CA GLU A 634 -12.42 -21.99 57.06
C GLU A 634 -13.02 -21.52 55.74
N ALA A 635 -13.04 -20.20 55.51
CA ALA A 635 -13.46 -19.65 54.24
C ALA A 635 -12.55 -20.07 53.07
N GLU A 636 -11.21 -20.09 53.30
CA GLU A 636 -10.25 -20.56 52.28
C GLU A 636 -10.45 -22.05 51.89
N ALA A 637 -10.67 -22.93 52.90
CA ALA A 637 -10.99 -24.32 52.66
C ALA A 637 -12.28 -24.51 51.89
N LEU A 638 -13.31 -23.68 52.19
CA LEU A 638 -14.57 -23.64 51.47
C LEU A 638 -14.40 -23.23 50.01
N VAL A 639 -13.63 -22.14 49.73
CA VAL A 639 -13.32 -21.69 48.36
C VAL A 639 -12.72 -22.82 47.53
N LYS A 640 -11.74 -23.55 48.09
CA LYS A 640 -11.10 -24.68 47.42
C LYS A 640 -12.09 -25.79 47.06
N THR A 641 -12.99 -26.11 48.02
CA THR A 641 -14.02 -27.14 47.84
C THR A 641 -15.01 -26.75 46.74
N LEU A 642 -15.53 -25.49 46.77
CA LEU A 642 -16.49 -25.02 45.80
C LEU A 642 -15.94 -24.94 44.37
N MET A 643 -14.69 -24.51 44.22
CA MET A 643 -14.04 -24.51 42.91
C MET A 643 -13.84 -25.92 42.39
N LYS A 644 -13.50 -26.85 43.27
CA LYS A 644 -13.39 -28.29 42.92
C LYS A 644 -14.77 -28.87 42.53
N ASP A 645 -15.82 -28.58 43.25
CA ASP A 645 -17.19 -28.99 42.93
C ASP A 645 -17.61 -28.55 41.53
N LYS A 646 -17.27 -27.30 41.13
CA LYS A 646 -17.57 -26.82 39.76
C LYS A 646 -16.78 -27.53 38.70
N LEU A 647 -15.54 -27.94 38.98
CA LEU A 647 -14.71 -28.69 38.08
C LEU A 647 -15.24 -30.15 37.94
N ASP A 648 -15.57 -30.79 39.06
CA ASP A 648 -16.10 -32.16 39.11
C ASP A 648 -17.50 -32.29 38.49
N ASP A 649 -18.29 -31.18 38.41
CA ASP A 649 -19.62 -31.09 37.73
C ASP A 649 -19.49 -30.62 36.26
N ASP A 650 -18.31 -30.73 35.65
CA ASP A 650 -18.00 -30.41 34.23
C ASP A 650 -18.38 -28.96 33.80
N GLN A 651 -18.58 -28.06 34.76
CA GLN A 651 -19.05 -26.69 34.47
C GLN A 651 -17.96 -25.83 33.77
N LEU A 652 -16.69 -26.23 33.81
CA LEU A 652 -15.58 -25.46 33.31
C LEU A 652 -15.00 -25.97 31.97
N ASP A 653 -15.57 -27.08 31.42
CA ASP A 653 -15.02 -27.79 30.26
C ASP A 653 -14.83 -26.94 28.99
N ASN A 654 -15.71 -25.98 28.77
CA ASN A 654 -15.68 -25.11 27.59
C ASN A 654 -15.02 -23.74 27.85
N SER A 655 -14.55 -23.51 29.08
CA SER A 655 -14.05 -22.21 29.54
C SER A 655 -12.66 -21.84 28.97
N GLY A 656 -11.86 -22.86 28.63
CA GLY A 656 -10.46 -22.68 28.24
C GLY A 656 -9.51 -22.39 29.42
N LEU A 657 -9.97 -22.56 30.69
CA LEU A 657 -9.13 -22.41 31.87
C LEU A 657 -8.30 -23.70 32.10
N GLY A 658 -7.02 -23.54 32.37
CA GLY A 658 -6.13 -24.63 32.79
C GLY A 658 -6.13 -24.82 34.31
N ILE A 659 -5.74 -26.01 34.78
CA ILE A 659 -5.67 -26.33 36.22
C ILE A 659 -4.76 -25.38 36.99
N HIS A 660 -3.63 -24.95 36.37
CA HIS A 660 -2.73 -23.99 36.97
C HIS A 660 -3.40 -22.59 37.13
N GLU A 661 -4.20 -22.18 36.17
CA GLU A 661 -4.92 -20.92 36.23
C GLU A 661 -6.01 -20.93 37.31
N LEU A 662 -6.68 -22.07 37.54
CA LEU A 662 -7.65 -22.22 38.63
C LEU A 662 -7.00 -22.00 39.99
N GLU A 663 -5.77 -22.46 40.21
CA GLU A 663 -5.04 -22.23 41.45
C GLU A 663 -4.63 -20.74 41.61
N ILE A 664 -4.28 -20.05 40.52
CA ILE A 664 -4.02 -18.60 40.54
C ILE A 664 -5.30 -17.84 40.87
N ILE A 665 -6.43 -18.20 40.25
CA ILE A 665 -7.75 -17.60 40.50
C ILE A 665 -8.13 -17.78 41.98
N ARG A 666 -7.94 -18.98 42.55
CA ARG A 666 -8.20 -19.25 43.95
C ARG A 666 -7.42 -18.29 44.87
N LYS A 667 -6.10 -18.17 44.64
CA LYS A 667 -5.24 -17.26 45.43
C LYS A 667 -5.66 -15.79 45.26
N ALA A 668 -6.08 -15.39 44.06
CA ALA A 668 -6.60 -14.04 43.81
C ALA A 668 -7.87 -13.76 44.61
N PHE A 669 -8.82 -14.72 44.67
CA PHE A 669 -10.02 -14.58 45.49
C PHE A 669 -9.69 -14.43 46.96
N ILE A 670 -8.82 -15.29 47.52
CA ILE A 670 -8.38 -15.25 48.89
C ILE A 670 -7.73 -13.87 49.23
N LYS A 671 -6.86 -13.36 48.34
CA LYS A 671 -6.23 -12.04 48.49
C LYS A 671 -7.28 -10.91 48.61
N VAL A 672 -8.34 -10.97 47.79
CA VAL A 672 -9.43 -9.99 47.87
C VAL A 672 -10.20 -10.11 49.20
N PHE A 673 -10.54 -11.34 49.61
CA PHE A 673 -11.24 -11.57 50.90
C PHE A 673 -10.41 -11.11 52.10
N HIS A 674 -9.12 -11.36 52.12
CA HIS A 674 -8.23 -10.83 53.15
C HIS A 674 -8.27 -9.29 53.21
N GLY A 675 -8.30 -8.63 52.05
CA GLY A 675 -8.41 -7.16 52.01
C GLY A 675 -9.76 -6.63 52.50
N MET A 676 -10.85 -7.39 52.29
CA MET A 676 -12.21 -6.95 52.65
C MET A 676 -12.58 -7.24 54.08
N TYR A 677 -12.09 -8.31 54.66
CA TYR A 677 -12.45 -8.81 55.98
C TYR A 677 -11.29 -8.71 57.00
N HIS A 678 -10.36 -7.74 56.84
CA HIS A 678 -9.41 -7.41 57.87
C HIS A 678 -10.18 -7.08 59.16
N GLU A 679 -9.82 -7.73 60.27
CA GLU A 679 -10.32 -7.35 61.57
C GLU A 679 -10.07 -5.87 61.79
N ARG A 680 -11.14 -5.09 61.84
CA ARG A 680 -11.07 -3.74 62.36
C ARG A 680 -10.72 -3.87 63.81
N VAL A 681 -9.61 -3.28 64.24
CA VAL A 681 -9.30 -3.10 65.69
C VAL A 681 -10.58 -2.63 66.36
N ALA A 682 -11.11 -3.46 67.28
CA ALA A 682 -12.33 -3.14 67.96
C ALA A 682 -12.16 -1.76 68.62
N TYR A 683 -13.06 -0.84 68.29
CA TYR A 683 -13.03 0.48 68.96
C TYR A 683 -13.31 0.21 70.41
N PRO A 684 -12.40 0.59 71.37
CA PRO A 684 -12.61 0.33 72.77
C PRO A 684 -13.95 0.95 73.19
N LYS A 685 -14.74 0.23 73.97
CA LYS A 685 -15.98 0.74 74.48
C LYS A 685 -15.71 1.94 75.34
N GLN A 686 -16.66 2.91 75.43
CA GLN A 686 -16.51 4.10 76.24
C GLN A 686 -16.15 3.78 77.73
N GLU A 687 -16.68 2.64 78.23
CA GLU A 687 -16.37 2.10 79.54
C GLU A 687 -14.89 1.67 79.65
N GLU A 688 -14.30 1.06 78.65
CA GLU A 688 -12.89 0.68 78.60
C GLU A 688 -11.97 1.88 78.43
N ILE A 689 -12.39 2.89 77.69
CA ILE A 689 -11.67 4.18 77.58
C ILE A 689 -11.73 4.93 78.92
N ALA A 690 -12.89 4.89 79.63
CA ALA A 690 -13.06 5.49 80.98
C ALA A 690 -12.25 4.74 82.03
N ALA A 691 -12.22 3.41 81.99
CA ALA A 691 -11.40 2.58 82.88
C ALA A 691 -9.88 2.81 82.65
N ALA A 692 -9.44 2.89 81.36
CA ALA A 692 -8.04 3.22 81.04
C ALA A 692 -7.63 4.63 81.53
N LYS A 693 -8.53 5.62 81.33
CA LYS A 693 -8.29 6.96 81.87
C LYS A 693 -8.20 6.99 83.40
N LEU A 694 -9.04 6.18 84.08
CA LEU A 694 -9.02 6.06 85.55
C LEU A 694 -7.73 5.40 86.03
N ASN A 695 -7.25 4.36 85.35
CA ASN A 695 -5.99 3.72 85.69
C ASN A 695 -4.76 4.62 85.46
N ILE A 696 -4.75 5.40 84.34
CA ILE A 696 -3.70 6.35 84.05
C ILE A 696 -3.69 7.47 85.17
N ALA A 697 -4.85 7.92 85.63
CA ALA A 697 -4.96 8.89 86.69
C ALA A 697 -4.58 8.32 88.06
N LEU A 698 -4.56 7.01 88.30
CA LEU A 698 -4.11 6.33 89.50
C LEU A 698 -2.60 5.97 89.44
N GLU A 699 -1.96 6.02 88.33
CA GLU A 699 -0.53 5.72 88.11
C GLU A 699 0.35 7.01 88.04
N GLU A 700 -0.24 8.22 88.00
CA GLU A 700 0.56 9.44 88.17
C GLU A 700 1.08 9.54 89.61
N PRO A 701 2.39 9.43 89.88
CA PRO A 701 2.96 9.68 91.19
C PRO A 701 2.79 11.14 91.47
N ALA A 702 2.32 11.45 92.76
CA ALA A 702 2.37 12.77 93.33
C ALA A 702 3.81 13.27 93.28
N GLU A 703 4.17 14.11 92.38
CA GLU A 703 5.39 14.90 92.45
C GLU A 703 5.16 16.01 93.47
N GLU A 704 5.76 15.79 94.69
CA GLU A 704 5.98 16.71 95.73
C GLU A 704 6.61 18.02 95.27
N ASN A 705 5.99 19.11 95.76
CA ASN A 705 6.62 20.40 95.91
C ASN A 705 8.05 20.27 96.46
N ARG A 706 9.05 20.69 95.75
CA ARG A 706 10.31 21.18 96.27
C ARG A 706 10.58 22.56 95.71
N GLU A 707 10.38 23.46 96.61
CA GLU A 707 10.81 24.82 96.85
C GLU A 707 11.98 25.33 96.02
N GLU A 708 11.76 26.53 95.59
CA GLU A 708 12.77 27.54 95.28
C GLU A 708 13.81 27.63 96.38
N GLU A 709 15.09 27.59 96.09
CA GLU A 709 16.11 28.43 96.71
C GLU A 709 17.40 28.44 95.87
N ASN A 710 17.76 29.70 95.54
CA ASN A 710 19.14 30.23 95.42
C ASN A 710 20.01 29.62 94.26
N SER A 711 20.70 30.36 93.54
CA SER A 711 21.28 31.74 93.68
C SER A 711 22.07 32.01 92.39
N GLU A 712 22.03 33.26 92.06
CA GLU A 712 23.13 34.08 91.54
C GLU A 712 24.45 33.37 91.16
N SER A 713 24.93 33.70 90.02
CA SER A 713 26.18 34.37 89.66
C SER A 713 26.99 33.74 88.52
N THR A 714 27.31 34.66 87.65
CA THR A 714 28.58 34.81 86.89
C THR A 714 28.99 33.68 85.92
N ASP A 715 29.10 33.94 84.72
CA ASP A 715 29.81 34.80 83.76
C ASP A 715 29.30 34.53 82.31
#